data_d42143b36cf1bedf4671e6d283f84311
#
_entry.id   d42143b36cf1bedf4671e6d283f84311
#
_cell.length_a   1.000
_cell.length_b   1.000
_cell.length_c   1.000
_cell.angle_alpha   90.00
_cell.angle_beta   90.00
_cell.angle_gamma   90.00
#
_symmetry.space_group_name_H-M   'P 1'
#
loop_
_entity.id
_entity.type
_entity.pdbx_description
1 polymer ?
#
loop_
_entity_poly.entity_id
_entity_poly.type
_entity_poly.pdbx_seq_one_letter_code
_entity_poly.pdbx_strand_id
1 'polypeptide(L)'
;MGFRKRNAKRSDNRSSAKVIMGKPASQLSKEEKKILSARMAEIRSENGGKNTVQNTIPFLCMYQDGVCQVSENFFSLTVQFYDANYSISEFDEQNNIFSKYCDVINLFDNTIKFQLTFENQNRSKAKLVKTVQIPEQDDDFNSIRKEYSEMLTDKLLKGSNGQSARKFLTFGIESTSYKAARAKLMSIKNDVIKGFKAFGVEAELLDGRQRLEALYYALNPYRNSPFLFDWDEMLRAGMDTKDFICPPSLKFNKADFEIGNAYGAVWGMNILAGELPDEILKDFLEMQNLFCVNIHVDPLDQIDALKFVKKKLTNVEQMKIDEQKKASQSGYDPDILPPAIKMYIEDIEKLLGDLNSKNERLFHISISLRAYAKSKKELKLLSEMLKRTCQKNNCIMFPYDYRQEQTLVSTLPLGYNEIPVRREMHTSGIAIFVPFTTKELFQDGQATYYGINTLSGNMIRANRSRLKNPNGLILGTPGAGKSFSVKREILDCFLTTVDDIIICDPEGEYFPLVSALHGQLIRIASNSEQHINPMDIAIDDYMFSNPMEVIANKSDFLISLCEIIVGGRYGLSAEERSVIDKCVQRIYKHFIENEPTEDKMPLLSDLQRELHEEGEVALRVANSLEMFVNGSQNLFNHRTNIDMSNRIICFDIKELGNQLKKVGMLIVQDTVWNRVSANREKKKITRYYIDEFHLLLKEEQTAKYSAEIWKRFRKWGGVPTGITQNVKDLLSSQEVENIFDNSDFVYMLNQAAGDRDILAEKLHISKEQMKYVTNSGPGEGLIRYDKVLLPFTDKFPQDTQMYRLMTTRPADLA
;
A
#
# COMPACT_ATOMS: atom_id res chain seq x y z
N MET A 1 -8.87 58.83 31.43
CA MET A 1 -8.79 58.62 29.92
C MET A 1 -7.62 57.76 29.45
N GLY A 2 -6.51 57.58 30.18
CA GLY A 2 -5.36 56.81 29.78
C GLY A 2 -5.55 55.25 29.73
N PHE A 3 -6.31 54.70 30.64
CA PHE A 3 -6.57 53.27 30.75
C PHE A 3 -7.48 52.69 29.60
N ARG A 4 -8.46 53.47 29.15
CA ARG A 4 -9.33 53.06 28.03
C ARG A 4 -8.61 53.06 26.67
N LYS A 5 -7.69 53.98 26.42
CA LYS A 5 -6.87 54.06 25.21
C LYS A 5 -5.81 52.93 25.12
N ARG A 6 -5.25 52.51 26.29
CA ARG A 6 -4.32 51.37 26.33
C ARG A 6 -5.01 50.03 26.07
N ASN A 7 -6.23 49.82 26.60
CA ASN A 7 -6.98 48.59 26.37
C ASN A 7 -7.54 48.49 24.94
N ALA A 8 -7.96 49.62 24.30
CA ALA A 8 -8.38 49.61 22.89
C ALA A 8 -7.19 49.31 21.96
N LYS A 9 -6.03 49.91 22.18
CA LYS A 9 -4.84 49.56 21.40
C LYS A 9 -4.36 48.11 21.63
N ARG A 10 -4.58 47.51 22.82
CA ARG A 10 -4.29 46.10 23.10
C ARG A 10 -5.25 45.15 22.36
N SER A 11 -6.56 45.48 22.31
CA SER A 11 -7.54 44.65 21.57
C SER A 11 -7.31 44.71 20.08
N ASP A 12 -6.98 45.88 19.49
CA ASP A 12 -6.65 46.04 18.09
C ASP A 12 -5.38 45.30 17.67
N ASN A 13 -4.35 45.32 18.51
CA ASN A 13 -3.12 44.55 18.27
C ASN A 13 -3.35 43.04 18.38
N ARG A 14 -4.23 42.59 19.28
CA ARG A 14 -4.60 41.18 19.43
C ARG A 14 -5.33 40.64 18.17
N SER A 15 -6.32 41.40 17.69
CA SER A 15 -7.07 40.99 16.46
C SER A 15 -6.17 41.02 15.24
N SER A 16 -5.36 42.04 15.05
CA SER A 16 -4.44 42.19 13.94
C SER A 16 -3.36 41.09 13.91
N ALA A 17 -2.74 40.79 15.09
CA ALA A 17 -1.74 39.75 15.18
C ALA A 17 -2.30 38.35 14.82
N LYS A 18 -3.57 38.06 15.19
CA LYS A 18 -4.23 36.80 14.86
C LYS A 18 -4.51 36.62 13.38
N VAL A 19 -4.94 37.67 12.69
CA VAL A 19 -5.12 37.66 11.23
C VAL A 19 -3.78 37.44 10.49
N ILE A 20 -2.69 37.96 11.05
CA ILE A 20 -1.34 37.85 10.48
C ILE A 20 -0.76 36.45 10.65
N MET A 21 -1.08 35.74 11.75
CA MET A 21 -0.60 34.37 12.02
C MET A 21 -1.06 33.34 10.98
N GLY A 22 -2.22 33.54 10.34
CA GLY A 22 -2.71 32.67 9.26
C GLY A 22 -2.09 32.94 7.88
N LYS A 23 -1.31 34.00 7.71
CA LYS A 23 -0.68 34.32 6.44
C LYS A 23 0.69 33.65 6.28
N PRO A 24 1.04 33.13 5.10
CA PRO A 24 2.42 32.71 4.82
C PRO A 24 3.37 33.87 5.08
N ALA A 25 4.51 33.62 5.73
CA ALA A 25 5.43 34.70 6.11
C ALA A 25 6.03 35.43 4.89
N SER A 26 5.99 34.86 3.70
CA SER A 26 6.33 35.52 2.43
C SER A 26 5.37 36.64 2.06
N GLN A 27 4.16 36.62 2.59
CA GLN A 27 3.10 37.63 2.35
C GLN A 27 3.01 38.67 3.47
N LEU A 28 3.82 38.55 4.54
CA LEU A 28 3.83 39.48 5.65
C LEU A 28 4.61 40.74 5.34
N SER A 29 3.97 41.90 5.44
CA SER A 29 4.63 43.22 5.38
C SER A 29 5.57 43.45 6.58
N LYS A 30 6.43 44.46 6.49
CA LYS A 30 7.32 44.85 7.61
C LYS A 30 6.53 45.23 8.88
N GLU A 31 5.39 45.87 8.74
CA GLU A 31 4.50 46.26 9.83
C GLU A 31 3.81 45.05 10.46
N GLU A 32 3.29 44.13 9.65
CA GLU A 32 2.70 42.89 10.12
C GLU A 32 3.70 42.04 10.92
N LYS A 33 4.96 41.96 10.48
CA LYS A 33 6.04 41.30 11.26
C LYS A 33 6.29 41.98 12.61
N LYS A 34 6.23 43.31 12.66
CA LYS A 34 6.40 44.06 13.92
C LYS A 34 5.24 43.81 14.88
N ILE A 35 4.01 43.79 14.37
CA ILE A 35 2.80 43.42 15.14
C ILE A 35 2.91 42.01 15.70
N LEU A 36 3.34 41.06 14.86
CA LEU A 36 3.51 39.65 15.24
C LEU A 36 4.57 39.49 16.32
N SER A 37 5.73 40.14 16.16
CA SER A 37 6.80 40.10 17.14
C SER A 37 6.41 40.77 18.49
N ALA A 38 5.67 41.88 18.43
CA ALA A 38 5.13 42.54 19.63
C ALA A 38 4.11 41.64 20.36
N ARG A 39 3.23 40.94 19.59
CA ARG A 39 2.28 39.99 20.19
C ARG A 39 2.97 38.78 20.79
N MET A 40 4.00 38.25 20.14
CA MET A 40 4.81 37.17 20.71
C MET A 40 5.52 37.59 22.03
N ALA A 41 6.01 38.82 22.10
CA ALA A 41 6.58 39.38 23.33
C ALA A 41 5.51 39.57 24.42
N GLU A 42 4.30 40.00 24.06
CA GLU A 42 3.17 40.16 24.98
C GLU A 42 2.71 38.79 25.53
N ILE A 43 2.57 37.77 24.69
CA ILE A 43 2.26 36.38 25.09
C ILE A 43 3.32 35.87 26.08
N ARG A 44 4.59 36.12 25.82
CA ARG A 44 5.68 35.79 26.77
C ARG A 44 5.53 36.48 28.10
N SER A 45 5.19 37.78 28.12
CA SER A 45 5.02 38.56 29.34
C SER A 45 3.73 38.21 30.10
N GLU A 46 2.65 37.91 29.39
CA GLU A 46 1.38 37.48 30.00
C GLU A 46 1.48 36.07 30.59
N ASN A 47 2.32 35.20 30.03
CA ASN A 47 2.51 33.80 30.44
C ASN A 47 3.61 33.63 31.52
N GLY A 48 4.42 34.65 31.80
CA GLY A 48 5.57 34.61 32.70
C GLY A 48 5.26 34.40 34.20
N GLY A 49 4.16 33.75 34.53
CA GLY A 49 3.79 33.46 35.94
C GLY A 49 2.67 32.46 36.15
N LYS A 50 2.07 31.92 35.09
CA LYS A 50 0.98 30.93 35.22
C LYS A 50 1.43 29.60 34.59
N ASN A 51 1.44 28.53 35.39
CA ASN A 51 1.62 27.17 34.92
C ASN A 51 0.37 26.73 34.15
N THR A 52 0.28 27.08 32.87
CA THR A 52 -0.79 26.60 31.95
C THR A 52 -0.28 25.50 31.06
N VAL A 53 -1.17 24.62 30.62
CA VAL A 53 -0.82 23.54 29.72
C VAL A 53 -0.23 24.06 28.41
N GLN A 54 -0.74 25.19 27.89
CA GLN A 54 -0.20 25.81 26.65
C GLN A 54 1.29 26.21 26.81
N ASN A 55 1.70 26.63 28.04
CA ASN A 55 3.09 26.99 28.28
C ASN A 55 4.04 25.81 28.31
N THR A 56 3.55 24.62 28.63
CA THR A 56 4.34 23.38 28.62
C THR A 56 4.69 22.93 27.20
N ILE A 57 3.88 23.30 26.21
CA ILE A 57 4.12 22.85 24.81
C ILE A 57 5.20 23.76 24.18
N PRO A 58 6.36 23.20 23.77
CA PRO A 58 7.56 23.98 23.44
C PRO A 58 7.59 24.45 21.98
N PHE A 59 6.62 25.25 21.55
CA PHE A 59 6.73 25.96 20.28
C PHE A 59 6.05 27.33 20.35
N LEU A 60 6.53 28.26 19.55
CA LEU A 60 6.04 29.62 19.49
C LEU A 60 4.97 29.82 18.42
N CYS A 61 5.15 29.21 17.25
CA CYS A 61 4.24 29.37 16.13
C CYS A 61 4.28 28.14 15.22
N MET A 62 3.11 27.71 14.78
CA MET A 62 2.95 26.75 13.68
C MET A 62 2.47 27.49 12.43
N TYR A 63 3.20 27.36 11.32
CA TYR A 63 2.84 27.96 10.04
C TYR A 63 2.04 26.97 9.17
N GLN A 64 1.23 27.50 8.24
CA GLN A 64 0.39 26.67 7.36
C GLN A 64 1.21 25.70 6.51
N ASP A 65 2.41 26.09 6.08
CA ASP A 65 3.31 25.27 5.25
C ASP A 65 4.06 24.19 6.05
N GLY A 66 3.74 23.99 7.30
CA GLY A 66 4.34 22.98 8.17
C GLY A 66 5.61 23.41 8.88
N VAL A 67 6.18 24.60 8.62
CA VAL A 67 7.30 25.11 9.40
C VAL A 67 6.81 25.44 10.80
N CYS A 68 7.51 24.95 11.82
CA CYS A 68 7.25 25.26 13.22
C CYS A 68 8.40 26.09 13.79
N GLN A 69 8.10 27.26 14.34
CA GLN A 69 9.05 28.02 15.16
C GLN A 69 8.98 27.50 16.60
N VAL A 70 9.97 26.70 16.96
CA VAL A 70 10.02 26.05 18.26
C VAL A 70 10.57 27.00 19.33
N SER A 71 11.63 27.74 19.03
CA SER A 71 12.18 28.80 19.87
C SER A 71 12.47 30.06 19.06
N GLU A 72 13.03 31.09 19.68
CA GLU A 72 13.34 32.37 18.99
C GLU A 72 14.13 32.14 17.69
N ASN A 73 15.10 31.25 17.72
CA ASN A 73 16.01 31.03 16.62
C ASN A 73 15.99 29.61 16.08
N PHE A 74 15.12 28.71 16.54
CA PHE A 74 15.07 27.32 16.08
C PHE A 74 13.77 27.05 15.38
N PHE A 75 13.88 26.55 14.13
CA PHE A 75 12.77 26.20 13.25
C PHE A 75 12.86 24.75 12.83
N SER A 76 11.72 24.07 12.76
CA SER A 76 11.66 22.65 12.36
C SER A 76 10.60 22.36 11.31
N LEU A 77 10.83 21.26 10.56
CA LEU A 77 9.88 20.63 9.65
C LEU A 77 9.75 19.16 9.99
N THR A 78 8.60 18.58 9.66
CA THR A 78 8.34 17.14 9.86
C THR A 78 7.91 16.49 8.55
N VAL A 79 8.57 15.38 8.21
CA VAL A 79 8.22 14.48 7.13
C VAL A 79 7.66 13.21 7.73
N GLN A 80 6.48 12.78 7.29
CA GLN A 80 5.96 11.44 7.55
C GLN A 80 6.47 10.49 6.48
N PHE A 81 6.92 9.31 6.86
CA PHE A 81 7.35 8.29 5.93
C PHE A 81 6.67 6.94 6.24
N TYR A 82 6.62 6.08 5.23
CA TYR A 82 5.84 4.85 5.27
C TYR A 82 6.74 3.61 5.23
N ASP A 83 6.13 2.43 5.15
CA ASP A 83 6.85 1.18 5.18
C ASP A 83 7.46 0.75 3.84
N ALA A 84 8.50 -0.07 3.92
CA ALA A 84 9.04 -0.90 2.86
C ALA A 84 8.90 -2.38 3.24
N ASN A 85 8.96 -3.27 2.27
CA ASN A 85 8.92 -4.73 2.50
C ASN A 85 10.29 -5.27 2.96
N TYR A 86 10.79 -4.76 4.08
CA TYR A 86 12.12 -5.13 4.60
C TYR A 86 12.17 -6.57 5.09
N SER A 87 11.22 -6.97 5.94
CA SER A 87 11.25 -8.27 6.63
C SER A 87 11.13 -9.49 5.71
N ILE A 88 10.66 -9.31 4.48
CA ILE A 88 10.43 -10.38 3.51
C ILE A 88 11.28 -10.25 2.24
N SER A 89 12.15 -9.24 2.18
CA SER A 89 13.10 -9.05 1.08
C SER A 89 14.29 -10.00 1.19
N GLU A 90 14.96 -10.25 0.08
CA GLU A 90 16.23 -10.97 0.07
C GLU A 90 17.32 -10.17 0.80
N PHE A 91 18.33 -10.87 1.28
CA PHE A 91 19.42 -10.29 2.06
C PHE A 91 20.12 -9.13 1.33
N ASP A 92 20.34 -9.25 0.03
CA ASP A 92 20.96 -8.18 -0.77
C ASP A 92 20.05 -6.95 -0.86
N GLU A 93 18.75 -7.13 -0.96
CA GLU A 93 17.78 -6.03 -0.96
C GLU A 93 17.66 -5.39 0.44
N GLN A 94 17.68 -6.20 1.50
CA GLN A 94 17.73 -5.69 2.88
C GLN A 94 18.98 -4.83 3.09
N ASN A 95 20.14 -5.29 2.63
CA ASN A 95 21.39 -4.53 2.69
C ASN A 95 21.31 -3.24 1.88
N ASN A 96 20.69 -3.27 0.71
CA ASN A 96 20.48 -2.06 -0.11
C ASN A 96 19.56 -1.07 0.60
N ILE A 97 18.45 -1.51 1.17
CA ILE A 97 17.52 -0.67 1.95
C ILE A 97 18.26 -0.06 3.14
N PHE A 98 19.04 -0.88 3.88
CA PHE A 98 19.83 -0.43 5.02
C PHE A 98 20.87 0.62 4.61
N SER A 99 21.65 0.36 3.56
CA SER A 99 22.64 1.29 3.03
C SER A 99 22.01 2.62 2.60
N LYS A 100 20.88 2.59 1.90
CA LYS A 100 20.15 3.79 1.48
C LYS A 100 19.53 4.55 2.66
N TYR A 101 19.14 3.85 3.71
CA TYR A 101 18.69 4.48 4.95
C TYR A 101 19.85 5.17 5.68
N CYS A 102 21.04 4.58 5.69
CA CYS A 102 22.27 5.25 6.13
C CYS A 102 22.54 6.54 5.33
N ASP A 103 22.36 6.51 4.01
CA ASP A 103 22.49 7.71 3.17
C ASP A 103 21.53 8.82 3.59
N VAL A 104 20.26 8.48 3.93
CA VAL A 104 19.29 9.46 4.45
C VAL A 104 19.73 10.06 5.79
N ILE A 105 20.25 9.25 6.70
CA ILE A 105 20.78 9.74 7.99
C ILE A 105 21.97 10.67 7.75
N ASN A 106 22.81 10.38 6.77
CA ASN A 106 23.98 11.18 6.42
C ASN A 106 23.67 12.48 5.65
N LEU A 107 22.40 12.75 5.27
CA LEU A 107 22.01 14.05 4.71
C LEU A 107 22.18 15.20 5.72
N PHE A 108 22.14 14.90 7.03
CA PHE A 108 22.15 15.90 8.08
C PHE A 108 23.59 16.21 8.52
N ASP A 109 23.97 17.47 8.41
CA ASP A 109 25.24 18.00 8.92
C ASP A 109 25.10 18.53 10.37
N ASN A 110 26.20 18.98 10.96
CA ASN A 110 26.24 19.50 12.33
C ASN A 110 25.37 20.75 12.57
N THR A 111 24.83 21.37 11.52
CA THR A 111 23.90 22.52 11.62
C THR A 111 22.44 22.09 11.68
N ILE A 112 22.15 20.80 11.47
CA ILE A 112 20.79 20.27 11.35
C ILE A 112 20.58 19.19 12.40
N LYS A 113 19.77 19.48 13.40
CA LYS A 113 19.36 18.47 14.40
C LYS A 113 18.14 17.74 13.86
N PHE A 114 18.05 16.43 14.10
CA PHE A 114 16.87 15.69 13.68
C PHE A 114 16.36 14.72 14.75
N GLN A 115 15.14 14.30 14.60
CA GLN A 115 14.41 13.46 15.52
C GLN A 115 13.64 12.41 14.72
N LEU A 116 13.84 11.15 15.06
CA LEU A 116 13.02 10.03 14.57
C LEU A 116 11.96 9.74 15.65
N THR A 117 10.70 9.73 15.25
CA THR A 117 9.58 9.43 16.15
C THR A 117 8.75 8.31 15.55
N PHE A 118 8.62 7.23 16.30
CA PHE A 118 7.82 6.06 15.95
C PHE A 118 6.69 5.93 16.97
N GLU A 119 5.47 6.15 16.54
CA GLU A 119 4.33 6.28 17.44
C GLU A 119 3.17 5.38 17.03
N ASN A 120 2.73 4.54 17.96
CA ASN A 120 1.48 3.80 17.82
C ASN A 120 0.32 4.66 18.31
N GLN A 121 -0.58 5.00 17.42
CA GLN A 121 -1.77 5.79 17.71
C GLN A 121 -3.05 4.96 17.55
N ASN A 122 -4.02 5.20 18.42
CA ASN A 122 -5.37 4.67 18.19
C ASN A 122 -6.04 5.45 17.06
N ARG A 123 -6.38 4.78 15.97
CA ARG A 123 -7.31 5.34 15.01
C ARG A 123 -8.70 5.40 15.63
N SER A 124 -9.48 6.43 15.31
CA SER A 124 -10.89 6.46 15.70
C SER A 124 -11.60 5.23 15.15
N LYS A 125 -11.97 4.30 16.03
CA LYS A 125 -12.71 3.08 15.66
C LYS A 125 -13.95 3.40 14.83
N ALA A 126 -14.67 4.48 15.19
CA ALA A 126 -15.86 4.93 14.46
C ALA A 126 -15.54 5.38 13.03
N LYS A 127 -14.40 6.06 12.81
CA LYS A 127 -13.96 6.46 11.46
C LYS A 127 -13.52 5.23 10.64
N LEU A 128 -12.78 4.31 11.26
CA LEU A 128 -12.37 3.07 10.62
C LEU A 128 -13.57 2.19 10.22
N VAL A 129 -14.52 1.99 11.13
CA VAL A 129 -15.72 1.19 10.85
C VAL A 129 -16.50 1.79 9.68
N LYS A 130 -16.61 3.11 9.59
CA LYS A 130 -17.27 3.76 8.44
C LYS A 130 -16.59 3.46 7.09
N THR A 131 -15.28 3.19 7.07
CA THR A 131 -14.58 2.91 5.81
C THR A 131 -14.88 1.53 5.23
N VAL A 132 -15.37 0.60 6.06
CA VAL A 132 -15.70 -0.78 5.65
C VAL A 132 -17.21 -1.02 5.59
N GLN A 133 -18.03 -0.08 6.05
CA GLN A 133 -19.49 -0.17 5.94
C GLN A 133 -19.92 0.03 4.48
N ILE A 134 -20.72 -0.89 3.99
CA ILE A 134 -21.33 -0.83 2.67
C ILE A 134 -22.71 -0.20 2.83
N PRO A 135 -22.99 0.91 2.15
CA PRO A 135 -24.29 1.56 2.24
C PRO A 135 -25.42 0.68 1.67
N GLU A 136 -26.59 0.78 2.25
CA GLU A 136 -27.80 0.15 1.72
C GLU A 136 -28.14 0.73 0.34
N GLN A 137 -28.69 -0.10 -0.52
CA GLN A 137 -29.15 0.25 -1.86
C GLN A 137 -30.62 -0.18 -2.04
N ASP A 138 -31.28 0.32 -3.05
CA ASP A 138 -32.68 -0.03 -3.38
C ASP A 138 -32.72 -1.35 -4.18
N ASP A 139 -32.33 -2.45 -3.51
CA ASP A 139 -32.31 -3.80 -4.05
C ASP A 139 -32.49 -4.85 -2.93
N ASP A 140 -32.61 -6.15 -3.29
CA ASP A 140 -32.84 -7.24 -2.35
C ASP A 140 -31.61 -7.73 -1.58
N PHE A 141 -30.42 -7.08 -1.77
CA PHE A 141 -29.16 -7.59 -1.24
C PHE A 141 -28.68 -6.90 0.05
N ASN A 142 -29.51 -6.08 0.68
CA ASN A 142 -29.13 -5.33 1.88
C ASN A 142 -28.84 -6.25 3.09
N SER A 143 -29.46 -7.42 3.17
CA SER A 143 -29.16 -8.42 4.19
C SER A 143 -27.71 -8.92 4.05
N ILE A 144 -27.25 -9.19 2.83
CA ILE A 144 -25.88 -9.63 2.53
C ILE A 144 -24.89 -8.48 2.75
N ARG A 145 -25.24 -7.22 2.36
CA ARG A 145 -24.39 -6.05 2.65
C ARG A 145 -24.18 -5.84 4.13
N LYS A 146 -25.22 -6.03 4.94
CA LYS A 146 -25.13 -5.94 6.39
C LYS A 146 -24.22 -7.02 6.97
N GLU A 147 -24.44 -8.29 6.61
CA GLU A 147 -23.60 -9.42 7.05
C GLU A 147 -22.13 -9.18 6.68
N TYR A 148 -21.88 -8.72 5.46
CA TYR A 148 -20.52 -8.45 5.00
C TYR A 148 -19.90 -7.28 5.74
N SER A 149 -20.62 -6.18 5.96
CA SER A 149 -20.16 -5.03 6.74
C SER A 149 -19.83 -5.41 8.19
N GLU A 150 -20.62 -6.28 8.80
CA GLU A 150 -20.38 -6.80 10.15
C GLU A 150 -19.12 -7.66 10.19
N MET A 151 -18.94 -8.57 9.23
CA MET A 151 -17.74 -9.40 9.11
C MET A 151 -16.48 -8.55 8.88
N LEU A 152 -16.52 -7.57 7.96
CA LEU A 152 -15.40 -6.66 7.72
C LEU A 152 -15.09 -5.84 8.98
N THR A 153 -16.11 -5.38 9.70
CA THR A 153 -15.94 -4.63 10.94
C THR A 153 -15.29 -5.50 12.02
N ASP A 154 -15.73 -6.75 12.18
CA ASP A 154 -15.15 -7.68 13.15
C ASP A 154 -13.68 -7.98 12.83
N LYS A 155 -13.36 -8.29 11.57
CA LYS A 155 -11.97 -8.48 11.12
C LYS A 155 -11.10 -7.22 11.29
N LEU A 156 -11.66 -6.05 11.01
CA LEU A 156 -10.99 -4.77 11.18
C LEU A 156 -10.65 -4.49 12.67
N LEU A 157 -11.58 -4.82 13.56
CA LEU A 157 -11.43 -4.58 15.00
C LEU A 157 -10.56 -5.62 15.70
N LYS A 158 -10.54 -6.86 15.20
CA LYS A 158 -9.67 -7.94 15.69
C LYS A 158 -8.22 -7.79 15.20
N GLY A 159 -8.02 -7.19 14.04
CA GLY A 159 -6.68 -6.91 13.52
C GLY A 159 -6.01 -5.71 14.21
N SER A 160 -4.76 -5.47 13.84
CA SER A 160 -3.98 -4.31 14.32
C SER A 160 -4.41 -2.99 13.65
N ASN A 161 -5.41 -3.00 12.77
CA ASN A 161 -5.92 -1.82 12.05
C ASN A 161 -6.45 -0.70 12.96
N GLY A 162 -6.81 -1.02 14.21
CA GLY A 162 -7.18 -0.03 15.22
C GLY A 162 -6.03 0.84 15.70
N GLN A 163 -4.81 0.45 15.39
CA GLN A 163 -3.59 1.19 15.65
C GLN A 163 -2.85 1.47 14.34
N SER A 164 -2.33 2.66 14.22
CA SER A 164 -1.51 3.06 13.08
C SER A 164 -0.15 3.43 13.63
N ALA A 165 0.87 2.69 13.21
CA ALA A 165 2.24 3.11 13.43
C ALA A 165 2.52 4.33 12.54
N ARG A 166 2.70 5.49 13.14
CA ARG A 166 3.15 6.70 12.45
C ARG A 166 4.65 6.87 12.62
N LYS A 167 5.32 7.23 11.56
CA LYS A 167 6.76 7.37 11.50
C LYS A 167 7.09 8.78 11.03
N PHE A 168 7.75 9.53 11.87
CA PHE A 168 8.09 10.91 11.59
C PHE A 168 9.61 11.11 11.62
N LEU A 169 10.10 11.85 10.64
CA LEU A 169 11.42 12.44 10.64
C LEU A 169 11.25 13.96 10.76
N THR A 170 11.55 14.48 11.93
CA THR A 170 11.53 15.93 12.21
C THR A 170 12.95 16.45 12.21
N PHE A 171 13.24 17.48 11.44
CA PHE A 171 14.56 18.11 11.41
C PHE A 171 14.43 19.62 11.60
N GLY A 172 15.43 20.21 12.21
CA GLY A 172 15.42 21.61 12.59
C GLY A 172 16.78 22.26 12.45
N ILE A 173 16.74 23.56 12.25
CA ILE A 173 17.91 24.42 12.08
C ILE A 173 17.80 25.69 12.91
N GLU A 174 18.93 26.24 13.28
CA GLU A 174 19.01 27.57 13.86
C GLU A 174 18.98 28.63 12.73
N SER A 175 18.14 29.65 12.88
CA SER A 175 18.01 30.73 11.91
C SER A 175 17.45 32.00 12.60
N THR A 176 17.90 33.14 12.12
CA THR A 176 17.44 34.45 12.65
C THR A 176 16.11 34.90 12.04
N SER A 177 15.64 34.25 10.98
CA SER A 177 14.39 34.59 10.32
C SER A 177 13.66 33.39 9.74
N TYR A 178 12.32 33.42 9.79
CA TYR A 178 11.48 32.43 9.17
C TYR A 178 11.79 32.25 7.67
N LYS A 179 12.01 33.34 6.90
CA LYS A 179 12.23 33.25 5.46
C LYS A 179 13.49 32.46 5.13
N ALA A 180 14.59 32.70 5.86
CA ALA A 180 15.83 31.94 5.68
C ALA A 180 15.68 30.49 6.14
N ALA A 181 15.04 30.26 7.30
CA ALA A 181 14.76 28.93 7.81
C ALA A 181 13.94 28.12 6.81
N ARG A 182 12.83 28.68 6.31
CA ARG A 182 11.94 28.03 5.35
C ARG A 182 12.67 27.59 4.10
N ALA A 183 13.49 28.48 3.49
CA ALA A 183 14.23 28.16 2.27
C ALA A 183 15.16 26.95 2.46
N LYS A 184 15.93 26.95 3.59
CA LYS A 184 16.86 25.86 3.90
C LYS A 184 16.12 24.55 4.25
N LEU A 185 15.08 24.64 5.09
CA LEU A 185 14.27 23.47 5.48
C LEU A 185 13.55 22.81 4.28
N MET A 186 13.04 23.62 3.32
CA MET A 186 12.40 23.07 2.13
C MET A 186 13.38 22.39 1.17
N SER A 187 14.64 22.88 1.10
CA SER A 187 15.71 22.19 0.36
C SER A 187 16.00 20.82 1.00
N ILE A 188 16.24 20.79 2.31
CA ILE A 188 16.51 19.54 3.05
C ILE A 188 15.35 18.57 2.88
N LYS A 189 14.10 19.03 2.97
CA LYS A 189 12.90 18.21 2.75
C LYS A 189 12.93 17.53 1.40
N ASN A 190 13.33 18.24 0.33
CA ASN A 190 13.40 17.65 -1.01
C ASN A 190 14.44 16.53 -1.08
N ASP A 191 15.60 16.72 -0.45
CA ASP A 191 16.68 15.72 -0.41
C ASP A 191 16.25 14.50 0.41
N VAL A 192 15.58 14.70 1.55
CA VAL A 192 15.03 13.63 2.40
C VAL A 192 14.00 12.81 1.64
N ILE A 193 13.00 13.44 1.00
CA ILE A 193 11.97 12.74 0.23
C ILE A 193 12.59 11.96 -0.93
N LYS A 194 13.57 12.56 -1.63
CA LYS A 194 14.31 11.89 -2.72
C LYS A 194 15.10 10.68 -2.18
N GLY A 195 15.72 10.82 -1.02
CA GLY A 195 16.44 9.73 -0.35
C GLY A 195 15.54 8.55 -0.03
N PHE A 196 14.39 8.77 0.60
CA PHE A 196 13.41 7.72 0.88
C PHE A 196 12.88 7.06 -0.40
N LYS A 197 12.59 7.84 -1.43
CA LYS A 197 12.11 7.33 -2.72
C LYS A 197 13.13 6.42 -3.41
N ALA A 198 14.42 6.63 -3.20
CA ALA A 198 15.49 5.84 -3.82
C ALA A 198 15.47 4.35 -3.46
N PHE A 199 14.86 3.99 -2.33
CA PHE A 199 14.66 2.59 -1.92
C PHE A 199 13.16 2.24 -1.73
N GLY A 200 12.27 2.92 -2.44
CA GLY A 200 10.86 2.56 -2.55
C GLY A 200 9.99 2.91 -1.33
N VAL A 201 10.47 3.78 -0.44
CA VAL A 201 9.70 4.32 0.68
C VAL A 201 9.01 5.60 0.25
N GLU A 202 7.69 5.67 0.48
CA GLU A 202 6.92 6.89 0.31
C GLU A 202 7.16 7.82 1.51
N ALA A 203 7.31 9.11 1.23
CA ALA A 203 7.48 10.12 2.27
C ALA A 203 6.81 11.42 1.83
N GLU A 204 6.13 12.09 2.78
CA GLU A 204 5.40 13.33 2.53
C GLU A 204 5.67 14.38 3.60
N LEU A 205 5.68 15.64 3.19
CA LEU A 205 5.75 16.76 4.12
C LEU A 205 4.42 16.92 4.85
N LEU A 206 4.46 17.03 6.17
CA LEU A 206 3.29 17.41 6.94
C LEU A 206 3.11 18.93 6.90
N ASP A 207 1.94 19.38 6.48
CA ASP A 207 1.54 20.78 6.61
C ASP A 207 1.25 21.15 8.07
N GLY A 208 0.96 22.43 8.32
CA GLY A 208 0.74 22.91 9.68
C GLY A 208 -0.44 22.26 10.38
N ARG A 209 -1.53 21.97 9.65
CA ARG A 209 -2.70 21.27 10.18
C ARG A 209 -2.38 19.82 10.53
N GLN A 210 -1.67 19.12 9.65
CA GLN A 210 -1.27 17.72 9.86
C GLN A 210 -0.28 17.59 11.03
N ARG A 211 0.63 18.56 11.21
CA ARG A 211 1.51 18.62 12.38
C ARG A 211 0.75 18.88 13.67
N LEU A 212 -0.23 19.81 13.67
CA LEU A 212 -1.10 20.03 14.81
C LEU A 212 -1.93 18.78 15.14
N GLU A 213 -2.41 18.06 14.14
CA GLU A 213 -3.11 16.79 14.32
C GLU A 213 -2.21 15.74 15.00
N ALA A 214 -0.95 15.60 14.56
CA ALA A 214 0.01 14.71 15.19
C ALA A 214 0.24 15.06 16.66
N LEU A 215 0.41 16.35 16.97
CA LEU A 215 0.56 16.85 18.35
C LEU A 215 -0.71 16.63 19.18
N TYR A 216 -1.89 16.82 18.57
CA TYR A 216 -3.16 16.58 19.25
C TYR A 216 -3.29 15.12 19.71
N TYR A 217 -3.02 14.16 18.86
CA TYR A 217 -3.08 12.75 19.25
C TYR A 217 -1.99 12.36 20.25
N ALA A 218 -0.81 12.95 20.17
CA ALA A 218 0.27 12.74 21.13
C ALA A 218 -0.08 13.29 22.53
N LEU A 219 -0.85 14.37 22.61
CA LEU A 219 -1.22 15.06 23.86
C LEU A 219 -2.62 14.69 24.38
N ASN A 220 -3.45 14.01 23.60
CA ASN A 220 -4.81 13.59 23.97
C ASN A 220 -5.01 12.08 23.80
N PRO A 221 -4.22 11.24 24.53
CA PRO A 221 -4.36 9.79 24.46
C PRO A 221 -5.77 9.36 24.88
N TYR A 222 -6.32 8.35 24.24
CA TYR A 222 -7.67 7.79 24.49
C TYR A 222 -8.84 8.74 24.22
N ARG A 223 -8.62 9.93 23.66
CA ARG A 223 -9.71 10.81 23.26
C ARG A 223 -10.29 10.33 21.92
N ASN A 224 -11.58 10.02 21.90
CA ASN A 224 -12.26 9.49 20.72
C ASN A 224 -12.72 10.57 19.73
N SER A 225 -12.65 11.86 20.11
CA SER A 225 -13.04 12.96 19.21
C SER A 225 -11.96 13.17 18.12
N PRO A 226 -12.39 13.34 16.86
CA PRO A 226 -11.47 13.70 15.79
C PRO A 226 -10.86 15.07 16.04
N PHE A 227 -9.66 15.29 15.49
CA PHE A 227 -9.06 16.62 15.48
C PHE A 227 -9.84 17.53 14.52
N LEU A 228 -10.49 18.52 15.07
CA LEU A 228 -11.22 19.54 14.32
C LEU A 228 -10.43 20.83 14.39
N PHE A 229 -9.91 21.28 13.30
CA PHE A 229 -9.11 22.50 13.18
C PHE A 229 -9.28 23.10 11.79
N ASP A 230 -9.57 24.40 11.79
CA ASP A 230 -9.59 25.22 10.59
C ASP A 230 -8.89 26.56 10.88
N TRP A 231 -8.05 27.01 9.95
CA TRP A 231 -7.29 28.26 10.12
C TRP A 231 -8.17 29.50 10.20
N ASP A 232 -9.23 29.54 9.41
CA ASP A 232 -10.15 30.69 9.37
C ASP A 232 -11.03 30.75 10.62
N GLU A 233 -11.48 29.57 11.09
CA GLU A 233 -12.24 29.47 12.35
C GLU A 233 -11.38 29.86 13.55
N MET A 234 -10.14 29.42 13.65
CA MET A 234 -9.17 29.82 14.67
C MET A 234 -9.02 31.35 14.72
N LEU A 235 -8.84 31.96 13.54
CA LEU A 235 -8.68 33.40 13.42
C LEU A 235 -9.93 34.16 13.87
N ARG A 236 -11.13 33.70 13.44
CA ARG A 236 -12.42 34.31 13.84
C ARG A 236 -12.67 34.20 15.36
N ALA A 237 -12.37 33.03 15.94
CA ALA A 237 -12.55 32.77 17.35
C ALA A 237 -11.49 33.49 18.22
N GLY A 238 -10.45 33.97 17.58
CA GLY A 238 -9.35 34.63 18.28
C GLY A 238 -8.51 33.70 19.15
N MET A 239 -8.45 32.41 18.79
CA MET A 239 -7.71 31.36 19.49
C MET A 239 -6.30 31.21 18.94
N ASP A 240 -5.43 30.54 19.72
CA ASP A 240 -4.10 30.09 19.27
C ASP A 240 -4.15 28.63 18.81
N THR A 241 -3.18 28.21 17.99
CA THR A 241 -3.03 26.82 17.54
C THR A 241 -2.92 25.85 18.73
N LYS A 242 -2.32 26.27 19.83
CA LYS A 242 -2.20 25.47 21.07
C LYS A 242 -3.53 25.19 21.75
N ASP A 243 -4.52 26.08 21.63
CA ASP A 243 -5.84 25.88 22.23
C ASP A 243 -6.57 24.65 21.64
N PHE A 244 -6.26 24.27 20.38
CA PHE A 244 -6.84 23.12 19.71
C PHE A 244 -6.16 21.78 20.04
N ILE A 245 -4.90 21.81 20.48
CA ILE A 245 -4.11 20.59 20.74
C ILE A 245 -3.92 20.30 22.23
N CYS A 246 -4.11 21.30 23.11
CA CYS A 246 -3.88 21.13 24.54
C CYS A 246 -4.81 20.06 25.15
N PRO A 247 -4.28 19.20 26.01
CA PRO A 247 -5.12 18.37 26.87
C PRO A 247 -5.83 19.24 27.93
N PRO A 248 -6.96 18.76 28.46
CA PRO A 248 -7.73 19.52 29.47
C PRO A 248 -6.95 19.73 30.79
N SER A 249 -6.05 18.84 31.11
CA SER A 249 -5.18 18.93 32.30
C SER A 249 -3.87 18.18 32.10
N LEU A 250 -2.84 18.68 32.75
CA LEU A 250 -1.51 18.06 32.78
C LEU A 250 -0.91 18.21 34.16
N LYS A 251 -0.49 17.10 34.79
CA LYS A 251 0.08 17.06 36.10
C LYS A 251 1.26 16.13 36.15
N PHE A 252 2.42 16.62 36.51
CA PHE A 252 3.66 15.85 36.61
C PHE A 252 3.89 15.37 38.04
N ASN A 253 4.23 14.08 38.15
CA ASN A 253 4.64 13.44 39.39
C ASN A 253 6.14 13.08 39.31
N LYS A 254 6.65 12.36 40.30
CA LYS A 254 8.07 11.95 40.36
C LYS A 254 8.46 11.11 39.11
N ALA A 255 7.72 10.06 38.78
CA ALA A 255 8.09 9.08 37.78
C ALA A 255 7.03 8.87 36.68
N ASP A 256 5.90 9.57 36.79
CA ASP A 256 4.77 9.53 35.85
C ASP A 256 4.12 10.91 35.73
N PHE A 257 3.14 11.01 34.82
CA PHE A 257 2.29 12.19 34.71
C PHE A 257 0.86 11.81 34.42
N GLU A 258 -0.07 12.71 34.74
CA GLU A 258 -1.49 12.60 34.43
C GLU A 258 -1.81 13.57 33.30
N ILE A 259 -2.47 13.10 32.24
CA ILE A 259 -2.83 13.90 31.07
C ILE A 259 -4.29 13.65 30.69
N GLY A 260 -5.14 14.66 30.89
CA GLY A 260 -6.60 14.48 30.79
C GLY A 260 -7.07 13.31 31.66
N ASN A 261 -7.63 12.29 31.04
CA ASN A 261 -8.12 11.07 31.71
C ASN A 261 -7.13 9.89 31.64
N ALA A 262 -5.90 10.14 31.26
CA ALA A 262 -4.89 9.10 31.09
C ALA A 262 -3.69 9.31 32.02
N TYR A 263 -2.93 8.24 32.21
CA TYR A 263 -1.65 8.23 32.90
C TYR A 263 -0.56 7.96 31.86
N GLY A 264 0.57 8.66 31.97
CA GLY A 264 1.69 8.47 31.08
C GLY A 264 3.02 8.49 31.82
N ALA A 265 4.05 7.95 31.19
CA ALA A 265 5.41 8.08 31.65
C ALA A 265 6.40 8.05 30.48
N VAL A 266 7.56 8.65 30.69
CA VAL A 266 8.69 8.60 29.77
C VAL A 266 9.88 7.99 30.48
N TRP A 267 10.51 7.05 29.78
CA TRP A 267 11.75 6.38 30.22
C TRP A 267 12.86 6.59 29.21
N GLY A 268 14.08 6.59 29.66
CA GLY A 268 15.25 6.51 28.78
C GLY A 268 15.59 5.07 28.45
N MET A 269 16.22 4.86 27.30
CA MET A 269 16.75 3.58 26.87
C MET A 269 18.23 3.71 26.54
N ASN A 270 19.06 2.85 27.13
CA ASN A 270 20.47 2.69 26.79
C ASN A 270 20.72 1.29 26.20
N ILE A 271 21.54 1.26 25.18
CA ILE A 271 21.99 0.05 24.52
C ILE A 271 23.22 -0.46 25.26
N LEU A 272 23.26 -1.75 25.61
CA LEU A 272 24.40 -2.39 26.29
C LEU A 272 25.31 -3.16 25.34
N ALA A 273 24.73 -3.73 24.26
CA ALA A 273 25.45 -4.53 23.30
C ALA A 273 26.32 -3.67 22.35
N GLY A 274 27.42 -4.24 21.91
CA GLY A 274 28.23 -3.67 20.83
C GLY A 274 27.55 -3.81 19.46
N GLU A 275 26.78 -4.89 19.27
CA GLU A 275 25.99 -5.18 18.08
C GLU A 275 24.52 -5.38 18.48
N LEU A 276 23.62 -4.83 17.71
CA LEU A 276 22.18 -4.95 17.89
C LEU A 276 21.56 -5.69 16.69
N PRO A 277 20.47 -6.45 16.91
CA PRO A 277 19.68 -6.95 15.81
C PRO A 277 18.88 -5.80 15.18
N ASP A 278 18.71 -5.83 13.87
CA ASP A 278 17.91 -4.85 13.11
C ASP A 278 16.40 -4.94 13.38
N GLU A 279 15.97 -5.97 14.11
CA GLU A 279 14.58 -6.17 14.53
C GLU A 279 14.18 -5.43 15.83
N ILE A 280 15.10 -4.72 16.47
CA ILE A 280 14.85 -4.09 17.79
C ILE A 280 13.60 -3.18 17.75
N LEU A 281 13.44 -2.37 16.73
CA LEU A 281 12.31 -1.46 16.62
C LEU A 281 11.00 -2.21 16.33
N LYS A 282 11.06 -3.32 15.60
CA LYS A 282 9.92 -4.19 15.29
C LYS A 282 9.25 -4.71 16.56
N ASP A 283 10.03 -5.22 17.52
CA ASP A 283 9.51 -5.72 18.80
C ASP A 283 8.70 -4.64 19.55
N PHE A 284 9.07 -3.37 19.41
CA PHE A 284 8.32 -2.27 19.99
C PHE A 284 7.09 -1.91 19.17
N LEU A 285 7.20 -1.81 17.84
CA LEU A 285 6.08 -1.41 16.96
C LEU A 285 4.94 -2.43 16.91
N GLU A 286 5.23 -3.70 17.16
CA GLU A 286 4.22 -4.76 17.24
C GLU A 286 3.40 -4.75 18.54
N MET A 287 3.78 -3.95 19.54
CA MET A 287 3.00 -3.81 20.77
C MET A 287 1.66 -3.13 20.51
N GLN A 288 0.57 -3.73 20.97
CA GLN A 288 -0.80 -3.20 20.85
C GLN A 288 -1.13 -2.09 21.86
N ASN A 289 -0.18 -1.28 22.26
CA ASN A 289 -0.35 -0.23 23.25
C ASN A 289 -0.08 1.14 22.64
N LEU A 290 -0.58 2.19 23.29
CA LEU A 290 -0.22 3.57 22.95
C LEU A 290 1.17 3.86 23.47
N PHE A 291 2.14 3.81 22.59
CA PHE A 291 3.50 4.13 22.97
C PHE A 291 4.26 4.78 21.81
N CYS A 292 5.39 5.40 22.14
CA CYS A 292 6.26 6.10 21.21
C CYS A 292 7.72 5.77 21.51
N VAL A 293 8.47 5.40 20.50
CA VAL A 293 9.94 5.39 20.51
C VAL A 293 10.41 6.69 19.87
N ASN A 294 11.22 7.42 20.57
CA ASN A 294 11.76 8.70 20.11
C ASN A 294 13.28 8.71 20.18
N ILE A 295 13.92 9.08 19.09
CA ILE A 295 15.38 9.14 18.95
C ILE A 295 15.74 10.55 18.49
N HIS A 296 16.34 11.34 19.38
CA HIS A 296 16.98 12.60 19.00
C HIS A 296 18.39 12.35 18.53
N VAL A 297 18.79 13.02 17.48
CA VAL A 297 20.07 12.85 16.82
C VAL A 297 20.68 14.24 16.55
N ASP A 298 21.82 14.49 17.18
CA ASP A 298 22.61 15.70 16.99
C ASP A 298 23.91 15.31 16.25
N PRO A 299 24.09 15.64 14.94
CA PRO A 299 25.29 15.31 14.18
C PRO A 299 26.52 16.05 14.72
N LEU A 300 27.65 15.36 14.80
CA LEU A 300 28.93 15.97 15.18
C LEU A 300 29.67 16.45 13.92
N ASP A 301 30.45 17.52 14.09
CA ASP A 301 31.40 17.90 13.04
C ASP A 301 32.43 16.79 12.83
N GLN A 302 32.77 16.51 11.57
CA GLN A 302 33.68 15.38 11.23
C GLN A 302 35.07 15.53 11.86
N ILE A 303 35.58 16.75 11.94
CA ILE A 303 36.90 17.02 12.55
C ILE A 303 36.83 16.76 14.03
N ASP A 304 35.77 17.22 14.69
CA ASP A 304 35.59 17.05 16.12
C ASP A 304 35.26 15.61 16.48
N ALA A 305 34.53 14.88 15.63
CA ALA A 305 34.30 13.43 15.74
C ALA A 305 35.62 12.66 15.72
N LEU A 306 36.49 12.94 14.75
CA LEU A 306 37.83 12.31 14.65
C LEU A 306 38.73 12.64 15.86
N LYS A 307 38.72 13.90 16.32
CA LYS A 307 39.46 14.28 17.54
C LYS A 307 38.94 13.54 18.78
N PHE A 308 37.64 13.42 18.90
CA PHE A 308 37.00 12.72 20.00
C PHE A 308 37.34 11.22 20.02
N VAL A 309 37.29 10.52 18.88
CA VAL A 309 37.66 9.11 18.78
C VAL A 309 39.15 8.90 19.04
N LYS A 310 40.02 9.76 18.48
CA LYS A 310 41.46 9.72 18.76
C LYS A 310 41.77 9.93 20.24
N LYS A 311 41.08 10.86 20.92
CA LYS A 311 41.20 11.06 22.34
C LYS A 311 40.79 9.83 23.14
N LYS A 312 39.70 9.17 22.75
CA LYS A 312 39.30 7.90 23.37
C LYS A 312 40.33 6.82 23.18
N LEU A 313 40.90 6.68 21.96
CA LEU A 313 41.99 5.73 21.69
C LEU A 313 43.19 5.98 22.60
N THR A 314 43.67 7.23 22.70
CA THR A 314 44.77 7.58 23.57
C THR A 314 44.51 7.25 25.04
N ASN A 315 43.28 7.45 25.51
CA ASN A 315 42.93 7.11 26.91
C ASN A 315 42.97 5.57 27.12
N VAL A 316 42.49 4.76 26.15
CA VAL A 316 42.52 3.30 26.26
C VAL A 316 43.96 2.77 26.12
N GLU A 317 44.78 3.39 25.25
CA GLU A 317 46.21 3.07 25.16
C GLU A 317 46.95 3.40 26.50
N GLN A 318 46.60 4.50 27.18
CA GLN A 318 47.10 4.77 28.51
C GLN A 318 46.68 3.68 29.51
N MET A 319 45.42 3.26 29.50
CA MET A 319 44.95 2.14 30.32
C MET A 319 45.76 0.85 30.04
N LYS A 320 46.03 0.56 28.75
CA LYS A 320 46.87 -0.55 28.34
C LYS A 320 48.26 -0.47 28.98
N ILE A 321 48.90 0.69 28.89
CA ILE A 321 50.23 0.91 29.46
C ILE A 321 50.20 0.74 30.99
N ASP A 322 49.16 1.23 31.64
CA ASP A 322 49.03 1.11 33.09
C ASP A 322 48.83 -0.35 33.54
N GLU A 323 48.03 -1.13 32.80
CA GLU A 323 47.86 -2.57 33.05
C GLU A 323 49.16 -3.36 32.75
N GLN A 324 49.88 -3.00 31.71
CA GLN A 324 51.18 -3.62 31.39
C GLN A 324 52.20 -3.34 32.55
N LYS A 325 52.23 -2.13 33.07
CA LYS A 325 53.09 -1.78 34.25
C LYS A 325 52.69 -2.59 35.49
N LYS A 326 51.38 -2.75 35.76
CA LYS A 326 50.88 -3.56 36.88
C LYS A 326 51.26 -5.04 36.71
N ALA A 327 51.10 -5.60 35.50
CA ALA A 327 51.46 -6.97 35.20
C ALA A 327 52.95 -7.19 35.42
N SER A 328 53.82 -6.31 34.93
CA SER A 328 55.27 -6.35 35.12
C SER A 328 55.67 -6.27 36.62
N GLN A 329 55.02 -5.40 37.42
CA GLN A 329 55.21 -5.30 38.83
C GLN A 329 54.75 -6.54 39.62
N SER A 330 53.78 -7.27 39.10
CA SER A 330 53.20 -8.46 39.70
C SER A 330 53.86 -9.75 39.19
N GLY A 331 54.89 -9.68 38.30
CA GLY A 331 55.57 -10.83 37.75
C GLY A 331 54.84 -11.59 36.67
N TYR A 332 53.75 -10.99 36.06
CA TYR A 332 53.08 -11.54 34.94
C TYR A 332 53.61 -10.98 33.62
N ASP A 333 53.34 -11.67 32.51
CA ASP A 333 53.73 -11.23 31.19
C ASP A 333 52.99 -9.95 30.81
N PRO A 334 53.68 -8.82 30.54
CA PRO A 334 53.05 -7.55 30.16
C PRO A 334 52.22 -7.59 28.85
N ASP A 335 52.47 -8.59 27.98
CA ASP A 335 51.74 -8.76 26.73
C ASP A 335 50.40 -9.43 26.92
N ILE A 336 50.14 -10.01 28.10
CA ILE A 336 48.81 -10.54 28.47
C ILE A 336 47.91 -9.42 28.99
N LEU A 337 47.18 -8.80 28.06
CA LEU A 337 46.22 -7.75 28.37
C LEU A 337 44.84 -8.33 28.75
N PRO A 338 44.08 -7.69 29.66
CA PRO A 338 42.71 -8.02 29.90
C PRO A 338 41.90 -7.99 28.58
N PRO A 339 41.10 -9.04 28.29
CA PRO A 339 40.35 -9.13 27.03
C PRO A 339 39.52 -7.89 26.70
N ALA A 340 38.98 -7.22 27.74
CA ALA A 340 38.19 -6.00 27.59
C ALA A 340 38.98 -4.84 26.96
N ILE A 341 40.23 -4.65 27.38
CA ILE A 341 41.09 -3.56 26.85
C ILE A 341 41.45 -3.82 25.41
N LYS A 342 41.78 -5.08 25.09
CA LYS A 342 42.10 -5.48 23.71
C LYS A 342 40.88 -5.23 22.78
N MET A 343 39.74 -5.67 23.20
CA MET A 343 38.48 -5.47 22.44
C MET A 343 38.14 -3.99 22.25
N TYR A 344 38.30 -3.17 23.31
CA TYR A 344 38.06 -1.72 23.18
C TYR A 344 39.04 -1.04 22.21
N ILE A 345 40.30 -1.44 22.14
CA ILE A 345 41.25 -0.89 21.17
C ILE A 345 40.82 -1.27 19.75
N GLU A 346 40.54 -2.56 19.50
CA GLU A 346 40.08 -3.05 18.20
C GLU A 346 38.81 -2.34 17.73
N ASP A 347 37.81 -2.14 18.61
CA ASP A 347 36.56 -1.45 18.29
C ASP A 347 36.78 0.03 17.95
N ILE A 348 37.67 0.73 18.70
CA ILE A 348 37.95 2.15 18.46
C ILE A 348 38.78 2.32 17.17
N GLU A 349 39.73 1.44 16.89
CA GLU A 349 40.53 1.44 15.64
C GLU A 349 39.63 1.16 14.42
N LYS A 350 38.71 0.18 14.53
CA LYS A 350 37.70 -0.10 13.51
C LYS A 350 36.82 1.12 13.25
N LEU A 351 36.28 1.75 14.32
CA LEU A 351 35.47 2.94 14.19
C LEU A 351 36.25 4.10 13.55
N LEU A 352 37.51 4.29 13.91
CA LEU A 352 38.37 5.31 13.30
C LEU A 352 38.62 5.03 11.81
N GLY A 353 38.82 3.76 11.44
CA GLY A 353 38.90 3.32 10.05
C GLY A 353 37.62 3.60 9.29
N ASP A 354 36.47 3.27 9.86
CA ASP A 354 35.15 3.46 9.24
C ASP A 354 34.79 4.94 9.05
N LEU A 355 35.13 5.80 10.04
CA LEU A 355 34.98 7.24 9.92
C LEU A 355 35.88 7.88 8.85
N ASN A 356 37.02 7.29 8.53
CA ASN A 356 37.95 7.80 7.53
C ASN A 356 37.70 7.25 6.12
N SER A 357 37.24 6.00 5.99
CA SER A 357 37.19 5.29 4.71
C SER A 357 35.76 4.97 4.24
N LYS A 358 34.81 4.87 5.15
CA LYS A 358 33.41 4.64 4.83
C LYS A 358 32.63 5.94 5.05
N ASN A 359 31.43 6.04 4.46
CA ASN A 359 30.56 7.20 4.64
C ASN A 359 29.88 7.17 6.04
N GLU A 360 30.64 6.86 7.10
CA GLU A 360 30.19 6.87 8.49
C GLU A 360 30.38 8.25 9.11
N ARG A 361 29.41 8.68 9.90
CA ARG A 361 29.45 9.90 10.72
C ARG A 361 29.18 9.58 12.18
N LEU A 362 29.59 10.46 13.07
CA LEU A 362 29.34 10.32 14.52
C LEU A 362 28.26 11.29 14.97
N PHE A 363 27.38 10.81 15.82
CA PHE A 363 26.23 11.54 16.33
C PHE A 363 26.12 11.40 17.84
N HIS A 364 25.58 12.43 18.49
CA HIS A 364 25.04 12.31 19.82
C HIS A 364 23.56 11.93 19.75
N ILE A 365 23.16 10.85 20.40
CA ILE A 365 21.79 10.38 20.41
C ILE A 365 21.21 10.34 21.82
N SER A 366 19.90 10.54 21.94
CA SER A 366 19.12 10.21 23.13
C SER A 366 17.85 9.45 22.72
N ILE A 367 17.66 8.29 23.34
CA ILE A 367 16.51 7.41 23.06
C ILE A 367 15.56 7.46 24.25
N SER A 368 14.31 7.72 23.98
CA SER A 368 13.25 7.75 24.99
C SER A 368 12.01 6.96 24.55
N LEU A 369 11.37 6.35 25.52
CA LEU A 369 10.14 5.56 25.38
C LEU A 369 9.02 6.28 26.13
N ARG A 370 7.97 6.73 25.43
CA ARG A 370 6.77 7.30 26.03
C ARG A 370 5.62 6.30 25.91
N ALA A 371 4.88 6.09 27.01
CA ALA A 371 3.71 5.24 26.99
C ALA A 371 2.54 5.85 27.78
N TYR A 372 1.33 5.45 27.38
CA TYR A 372 0.08 5.87 28.00
C TYR A 372 -0.77 4.65 28.42
N ALA A 373 -1.51 4.82 29.54
CA ALA A 373 -2.46 3.84 30.03
C ALA A 373 -3.70 4.52 30.62
N LYS A 374 -4.80 3.79 30.77
CA LYS A 374 -6.04 4.30 31.35
C LYS A 374 -5.99 4.34 32.87
N SER A 375 -5.06 3.60 33.47
CA SER A 375 -4.88 3.55 34.94
C SER A 375 -3.41 3.42 35.32
N LYS A 376 -3.05 3.82 36.54
CA LYS A 376 -1.69 3.61 37.07
C LYS A 376 -1.27 2.15 37.13
N LYS A 377 -2.24 1.23 37.37
CA LYS A 377 -1.99 -0.21 37.39
C LYS A 377 -1.59 -0.72 36.00
N GLU A 378 -2.32 -0.30 34.96
CA GLU A 378 -2.00 -0.63 33.56
C GLU A 378 -0.66 -0.02 33.13
N LEU A 379 -0.36 1.23 33.55
CA LEU A 379 0.91 1.88 33.24
C LEU A 379 2.08 1.09 33.85
N LYS A 380 1.93 0.57 35.07
CA LYS A 380 2.95 -0.26 35.70
C LYS A 380 3.17 -1.58 34.96
N LEU A 381 2.10 -2.26 34.54
CA LEU A 381 2.19 -3.48 33.72
C LEU A 381 2.88 -3.21 32.38
N LEU A 382 2.52 -2.13 31.73
CA LEU A 382 3.14 -1.70 30.49
C LEU A 382 4.64 -1.38 30.66
N SER A 383 5.00 -0.69 31.75
CA SER A 383 6.40 -0.45 32.10
C SER A 383 7.20 -1.75 32.29
N GLU A 384 6.64 -2.76 32.95
CA GLU A 384 7.29 -4.06 33.11
C GLU A 384 7.44 -4.78 31.76
N MET A 385 6.45 -4.70 30.90
CA MET A 385 6.51 -5.26 29.55
C MET A 385 7.60 -4.58 28.70
N LEU A 386 7.63 -3.25 28.66
CA LEU A 386 8.66 -2.47 28.00
C LEU A 386 10.06 -2.81 28.51
N LYS A 387 10.21 -2.94 29.83
CA LYS A 387 11.48 -3.34 30.43
C LYS A 387 11.96 -4.71 29.97
N ARG A 388 11.05 -5.70 29.87
CA ARG A 388 11.37 -7.04 29.35
C ARG A 388 11.76 -7.00 27.88
N THR A 389 11.06 -6.21 27.06
CA THR A 389 11.41 -6.03 25.64
C THR A 389 12.78 -5.37 25.49
N CYS A 390 13.10 -4.35 26.28
CA CYS A 390 14.44 -3.77 26.31
C CYS A 390 15.50 -4.83 26.68
N GLN A 391 15.27 -5.61 27.72
CA GLN A 391 16.20 -6.67 28.16
C GLN A 391 16.41 -7.75 27.12
N LYS A 392 15.33 -8.19 26.42
CA LYS A 392 15.40 -9.13 25.28
C LYS A 392 16.37 -8.64 24.21
N ASN A 393 16.37 -7.33 23.94
CA ASN A 393 17.19 -6.68 22.94
C ASN A 393 18.49 -6.07 23.49
N ASN A 394 19.02 -6.60 24.60
CA ASN A 394 20.26 -6.10 25.23
C ASN A 394 20.25 -4.59 25.50
N CYS A 395 19.09 -4.04 25.89
CA CYS A 395 18.92 -2.66 26.27
C CYS A 395 18.52 -2.52 27.73
N ILE A 396 18.85 -1.39 28.36
CA ILE A 396 18.38 -1.04 29.70
C ILE A 396 17.41 0.14 29.60
N MET A 397 16.24 -0.03 30.21
CA MET A 397 15.27 1.05 30.43
C MET A 397 15.51 1.68 31.82
N PHE A 398 15.53 2.99 31.89
CA PHE A 398 15.70 3.73 33.13
C PHE A 398 14.70 4.88 33.29
N PRO A 399 14.23 5.22 34.52
CA PRO A 399 13.27 6.29 34.71
C PRO A 399 13.93 7.68 34.65
N TYR A 400 13.16 8.67 34.21
CA TYR A 400 13.48 10.08 34.31
C TYR A 400 12.77 10.70 35.51
N ASP A 401 13.20 10.34 36.73
CA ASP A 401 12.62 10.86 37.95
C ASP A 401 12.74 12.40 38.04
N TYR A 402 11.63 13.06 38.39
CA TYR A 402 11.47 14.50 38.49
C TYR A 402 11.71 15.29 37.18
N ARG A 403 11.75 14.61 36.03
CA ARG A 403 11.96 15.22 34.71
C ARG A 403 10.91 14.80 33.68
N GLN A 404 9.73 14.38 34.15
CA GLN A 404 8.67 13.90 33.27
C GLN A 404 8.14 14.99 32.33
N GLU A 405 8.15 16.29 32.76
CA GLU A 405 7.77 17.40 31.90
C GLU A 405 8.75 17.55 30.72
N GLN A 406 10.04 17.70 31.02
CA GLN A 406 11.11 17.87 30.03
C GLN A 406 11.17 16.71 29.07
N THR A 407 10.97 15.50 29.57
CA THR A 407 11.01 14.31 28.74
C THR A 407 9.75 14.14 27.88
N LEU A 408 8.57 14.46 28.41
CA LEU A 408 7.34 14.47 27.62
C LEU A 408 7.46 15.43 26.41
N VAL A 409 7.86 16.67 26.64
CA VAL A 409 7.98 17.66 25.57
C VAL A 409 9.05 17.28 24.55
N SER A 410 10.11 16.61 24.96
CA SER A 410 11.15 16.10 24.07
C SER A 410 10.66 14.93 23.20
N THR A 411 9.58 14.23 23.57
CA THR A 411 9.02 13.16 22.72
C THR A 411 8.04 13.65 21.66
N LEU A 412 7.68 14.93 21.67
CA LEU A 412 6.81 15.51 20.65
C LEU A 412 7.60 15.73 19.35
N PRO A 413 6.99 15.52 18.14
CA PRO A 413 7.69 15.66 16.87
C PRO A 413 7.94 17.12 16.48
N LEU A 414 8.74 17.81 17.31
CA LEU A 414 9.10 19.22 17.16
C LEU A 414 10.59 19.45 16.89
N GLY A 415 11.42 18.42 17.02
CA GLY A 415 12.88 18.55 16.96
C GLY A 415 13.48 19.21 18.19
N TYR A 416 12.71 19.28 19.29
CA TYR A 416 13.11 19.92 20.54
C TYR A 416 13.52 18.88 21.58
N ASN A 417 14.69 19.04 22.19
CA ASN A 417 15.27 18.09 23.13
C ASN A 417 15.79 18.75 24.40
N GLU A 418 15.19 18.45 25.55
CA GLU A 418 15.66 18.80 26.88
C GLU A 418 16.28 17.62 27.63
N ILE A 419 16.44 16.46 27.00
CA ILE A 419 16.99 15.27 27.63
C ILE A 419 18.52 15.40 27.72
N PRO A 420 19.10 15.35 28.92
CA PRO A 420 20.54 15.57 29.09
C PRO A 420 21.37 14.34 28.78
N VAL A 421 20.76 13.14 28.75
CA VAL A 421 21.47 11.88 28.53
C VAL A 421 21.73 11.73 27.05
N ARG A 422 23.01 11.71 26.68
CA ARG A 422 23.47 11.56 25.30
C ARG A 422 24.46 10.40 25.21
N ARG A 423 24.38 9.67 24.11
CA ARG A 423 25.34 8.61 23.77
C ARG A 423 25.88 8.89 22.37
N GLU A 424 27.15 8.57 22.16
CA GLU A 424 27.74 8.61 20.83
C GLU A 424 27.37 7.35 20.06
N MET A 425 26.97 7.54 18.79
CA MET A 425 26.66 6.46 17.88
C MET A 425 27.04 6.85 16.44
N HIS A 426 27.49 5.90 15.66
CA HIS A 426 27.81 6.10 14.24
C HIS A 426 26.57 5.87 13.36
N THR A 427 26.67 6.21 12.08
CA THR A 427 25.53 6.15 11.14
C THR A 427 24.86 4.78 11.13
N SER A 428 25.62 3.69 10.92
CA SER A 428 25.09 2.33 10.89
C SER A 428 24.39 1.94 12.20
N GLY A 429 24.95 2.42 13.34
CA GLY A 429 24.35 2.19 14.64
C GLY A 429 22.98 2.83 14.82
N ILE A 430 22.74 4.02 14.23
CA ILE A 430 21.41 4.66 14.22
C ILE A 430 20.51 3.94 13.23
N ALA A 431 21.05 3.58 12.06
CA ALA A 431 20.29 2.90 11.00
C ALA A 431 19.79 1.52 11.42
N ILE A 432 20.39 0.89 12.47
CA ILE A 432 19.91 -0.41 12.98
C ILE A 432 18.51 -0.34 13.59
N PHE A 433 18.04 0.84 13.96
CA PHE A 433 16.63 1.07 14.27
C PHE A 433 15.82 1.13 12.98
N VAL A 434 15.89 0.04 12.19
CA VAL A 434 15.17 -0.08 10.92
C VAL A 434 13.67 0.03 11.17
N PRO A 435 13.02 1.08 10.64
CA PRO A 435 11.60 1.30 10.91
C PRO A 435 10.69 0.57 9.91
N PHE A 436 11.26 -0.28 9.06
CA PHE A 436 10.54 -0.92 7.98
C PHE A 436 10.24 -2.38 8.31
N THR A 437 8.99 -2.78 8.15
CA THR A 437 8.53 -4.15 8.38
C THR A 437 7.89 -4.72 7.13
N THR A 438 6.68 -4.30 6.80
CA THR A 438 5.91 -4.70 5.62
C THR A 438 5.06 -3.53 5.15
N LYS A 439 4.90 -3.41 3.85
CA LYS A 439 3.96 -2.43 3.29
C LYS A 439 2.53 -2.77 3.70
N GLU A 440 1.72 -1.74 3.80
CA GLU A 440 0.29 -1.86 4.06
C GLU A 440 -0.49 -1.53 2.79
N LEU A 441 -1.57 -2.25 2.58
CA LEU A 441 -2.47 -2.04 1.45
C LEU A 441 -3.90 -1.88 1.98
N PHE A 442 -4.24 -0.69 2.40
CA PHE A 442 -5.56 -0.34 2.87
C PHE A 442 -6.04 0.93 2.19
N GLN A 443 -6.92 0.77 1.20
CA GLN A 443 -7.52 1.86 0.45
C GLN A 443 -8.94 2.12 0.92
N ASP A 444 -9.30 3.40 1.04
CA ASP A 444 -10.64 3.84 1.39
C ASP A 444 -11.58 3.85 0.17
N GLY A 445 -12.89 3.82 0.42
CA GLY A 445 -13.94 3.90 -0.60
C GLY A 445 -14.26 2.54 -1.21
N GLN A 446 -14.51 2.52 -2.52
CA GLN A 446 -14.82 1.30 -3.28
C GLN A 446 -13.58 0.40 -3.45
N ALA A 447 -13.17 -0.25 -2.37
CA ALA A 447 -12.00 -1.13 -2.33
C ALA A 447 -12.42 -2.53 -1.87
N THR A 448 -12.02 -3.53 -2.63
CA THR A 448 -12.29 -4.95 -2.38
C THR A 448 -11.42 -5.47 -1.24
N TYR A 449 -11.99 -6.31 -0.39
CA TYR A 449 -11.28 -7.04 0.65
C TYR A 449 -10.55 -8.26 0.04
N TYR A 450 -9.26 -8.39 0.33
CA TYR A 450 -8.41 -9.48 -0.18
C TYR A 450 -7.83 -10.40 0.90
N GLY A 451 -8.08 -10.13 2.17
CA GLY A 451 -7.58 -10.90 3.30
C GLY A 451 -6.97 -10.04 4.40
N ILE A 452 -6.26 -10.69 5.27
CA ILE A 452 -5.48 -10.07 6.37
C ILE A 452 -4.00 -10.29 6.05
N ASN A 453 -3.20 -9.22 6.13
CA ASN A 453 -1.75 -9.31 6.01
C ASN A 453 -1.20 -10.19 7.14
N THR A 454 -0.53 -11.27 6.79
CA THR A 454 -0.04 -12.26 7.77
C THR A 454 1.04 -11.69 8.69
N LEU A 455 1.77 -10.65 8.25
CA LEU A 455 2.85 -10.04 9.03
C LEU A 455 2.34 -8.98 10.01
N SER A 456 1.47 -8.09 9.56
CA SER A 456 0.99 -6.97 10.39
C SER A 456 -0.35 -7.26 11.08
N GLY A 457 -1.08 -8.28 10.64
CA GLY A 457 -2.45 -8.53 11.09
C GLY A 457 -3.47 -7.50 10.57
N ASN A 458 -3.08 -6.62 9.65
CA ASN A 458 -3.94 -5.60 9.10
C ASN A 458 -4.75 -6.10 7.91
N MET A 459 -5.94 -5.54 7.72
CA MET A 459 -6.81 -5.85 6.59
C MET A 459 -6.21 -5.35 5.28
N ILE A 460 -6.21 -6.20 4.26
CA ILE A 460 -5.84 -5.84 2.89
C ILE A 460 -7.10 -5.45 2.14
N ARG A 461 -7.17 -4.18 1.71
CA ARG A 461 -8.23 -3.65 0.86
C ARG A 461 -7.64 -2.85 -0.28
N ALA A 462 -8.04 -3.16 -1.50
CA ALA A 462 -7.51 -2.50 -2.68
C ALA A 462 -8.56 -2.34 -3.78
N ASN A 463 -8.46 -1.26 -4.53
CA ASN A 463 -9.27 -1.02 -5.72
C ASN A 463 -8.40 -1.20 -6.97
N ARG A 464 -8.63 -2.27 -7.71
CA ARG A 464 -7.89 -2.59 -8.92
C ARG A 464 -8.02 -1.51 -10.01
N SER A 465 -9.13 -0.78 -10.05
CA SER A 465 -9.33 0.31 -11.02
C SER A 465 -8.36 1.49 -10.84
N ARG A 466 -7.66 1.56 -9.71
CA ARG A 466 -6.60 2.57 -9.46
C ARG A 466 -5.24 2.17 -10.04
N LEU A 467 -5.08 0.92 -10.46
CA LEU A 467 -3.85 0.43 -11.08
C LEU A 467 -3.68 0.99 -12.50
N LYS A 468 -2.45 1.10 -12.95
CA LYS A 468 -2.16 1.44 -14.35
C LYS A 468 -2.64 0.33 -15.29
N ASN A 469 -2.45 -0.92 -14.87
CA ASN A 469 -2.95 -2.12 -15.54
C ASN A 469 -3.85 -2.89 -14.56
N PRO A 470 -5.17 -2.67 -14.57
CA PRO A 470 -6.10 -3.29 -13.64
C PRO A 470 -6.29 -4.80 -13.90
N ASN A 471 -5.72 -5.32 -14.98
CA ASN A 471 -5.76 -6.73 -15.35
C ASN A 471 -5.19 -7.59 -14.24
N GLY A 472 -5.72 -8.78 -14.05
CA GLY A 472 -5.33 -9.63 -12.94
C GLY A 472 -5.17 -11.10 -13.28
N LEU A 473 -4.37 -11.77 -12.47
CA LEU A 473 -4.18 -13.22 -12.51
C LEU A 473 -4.44 -13.81 -11.12
N ILE A 474 -5.16 -14.91 -11.06
CA ILE A 474 -5.37 -15.70 -9.85
C ILE A 474 -4.80 -17.09 -10.08
N LEU A 475 -3.75 -17.40 -9.34
CA LEU A 475 -2.90 -18.57 -9.54
C LEU A 475 -2.97 -19.50 -8.33
N GLY A 476 -3.00 -20.80 -8.53
CA GLY A 476 -2.93 -21.76 -7.44
C GLY A 476 -3.29 -23.18 -7.82
N THR A 477 -2.80 -24.15 -7.08
CA THR A 477 -3.10 -25.56 -7.26
C THR A 477 -4.59 -25.88 -7.01
N PRO A 478 -5.11 -27.03 -7.50
CA PRO A 478 -6.44 -27.49 -7.14
C PRO A 478 -6.63 -27.56 -5.61
N GLY A 479 -7.78 -27.12 -5.10
CA GLY A 479 -8.09 -27.12 -3.69
C GLY A 479 -7.44 -25.98 -2.86
N ALA A 480 -6.61 -25.12 -3.44
CA ALA A 480 -6.01 -23.96 -2.76
C ALA A 480 -7.00 -22.84 -2.43
N GLY A 481 -8.23 -22.87 -2.98
CA GLY A 481 -9.28 -21.88 -2.73
C GLY A 481 -9.43 -20.83 -3.84
N LYS A 482 -8.96 -21.09 -5.08
CA LYS A 482 -9.08 -20.16 -6.22
C LYS A 482 -10.53 -19.70 -6.46
N SER A 483 -11.42 -20.66 -6.77
CA SER A 483 -12.84 -20.37 -7.08
C SER A 483 -13.53 -19.64 -5.95
N PHE A 484 -13.21 -19.95 -4.68
CA PHE A 484 -13.73 -19.24 -3.52
C PHE A 484 -13.26 -17.76 -3.51
N SER A 485 -11.98 -17.52 -3.73
CA SER A 485 -11.41 -16.16 -3.76
C SER A 485 -11.97 -15.32 -4.90
N VAL A 486 -12.18 -15.94 -6.07
CA VAL A 486 -12.82 -15.28 -7.23
C VAL A 486 -14.27 -14.92 -6.92
N LYS A 487 -15.05 -15.87 -6.41
CA LYS A 487 -16.47 -15.65 -6.04
C LYS A 487 -16.60 -14.57 -4.96
N ARG A 488 -15.65 -14.50 -4.02
CA ARG A 488 -15.58 -13.42 -3.02
C ARG A 488 -15.35 -12.07 -3.69
N GLU A 489 -14.40 -11.96 -4.62
CA GLU A 489 -14.15 -10.71 -5.36
C GLU A 489 -15.38 -10.31 -6.20
N ILE A 490 -16.01 -11.25 -6.87
CA ILE A 490 -17.24 -11.02 -7.65
C ILE A 490 -18.35 -10.48 -6.74
N LEU A 491 -18.60 -11.15 -5.62
CA LEU A 491 -19.65 -10.76 -4.67
C LEU A 491 -19.36 -9.38 -4.05
N ASP A 492 -18.13 -9.12 -3.63
CA ASP A 492 -17.71 -7.82 -3.12
C ASP A 492 -17.90 -6.71 -4.15
N CYS A 493 -17.45 -6.91 -5.40
CA CYS A 493 -17.63 -5.95 -6.47
C CYS A 493 -19.12 -5.73 -6.81
N PHE A 494 -19.94 -6.78 -6.79
CA PHE A 494 -21.38 -6.67 -7.01
C PHE A 494 -22.05 -5.83 -5.93
N LEU A 495 -21.70 -6.02 -4.67
CA LEU A 495 -22.32 -5.31 -3.54
C LEU A 495 -21.85 -3.86 -3.41
N THR A 496 -20.61 -3.55 -3.83
CA THR A 496 -19.95 -2.25 -3.54
C THR A 496 -19.81 -1.33 -4.75
N THR A 497 -19.96 -1.84 -5.98
CA THR A 497 -19.81 -1.06 -7.22
C THR A 497 -21.06 -1.17 -8.10
N VAL A 498 -21.04 -0.50 -9.24
CA VAL A 498 -22.05 -0.60 -10.30
C VAL A 498 -21.47 -1.27 -11.56
N ASP A 499 -20.29 -1.88 -11.45
CA ASP A 499 -19.58 -2.53 -12.55
C ASP A 499 -20.39 -3.67 -13.15
N ASP A 500 -20.28 -3.90 -14.45
CA ASP A 500 -20.74 -5.14 -15.06
C ASP A 500 -19.76 -6.27 -14.75
N ILE A 501 -20.29 -7.46 -14.52
CA ILE A 501 -19.54 -8.66 -14.17
C ILE A 501 -19.88 -9.76 -15.16
N ILE A 502 -18.88 -10.22 -15.89
CA ILE A 502 -19.03 -11.28 -16.87
C ILE A 502 -18.08 -12.43 -16.52
N ILE A 503 -18.59 -13.64 -16.53
CA ILE A 503 -17.87 -14.85 -16.12
C ILE A 503 -17.88 -15.84 -17.25
N CYS A 504 -16.72 -16.38 -17.64
CA CYS A 504 -16.56 -17.53 -18.50
C CYS A 504 -16.26 -18.75 -17.63
N ASP A 505 -17.19 -19.70 -17.59
CA ASP A 505 -17.20 -20.83 -16.65
C ASP A 505 -17.15 -22.18 -17.40
N PRO A 506 -15.95 -22.74 -17.64
CA PRO A 506 -15.79 -24.04 -18.27
C PRO A 506 -16.11 -25.24 -17.38
N GLU A 507 -16.23 -25.04 -16.07
CA GLU A 507 -16.42 -26.13 -15.11
C GLU A 507 -17.81 -26.13 -14.44
N GLY A 508 -18.62 -25.08 -14.65
CA GLY A 508 -19.97 -24.93 -14.12
C GLY A 508 -20.03 -24.67 -12.62
N GLU A 509 -19.04 -23.92 -12.08
CA GLU A 509 -18.93 -23.69 -10.63
C GLU A 509 -19.65 -22.41 -10.15
N TYR A 510 -19.95 -21.46 -11.03
CA TYR A 510 -20.45 -20.13 -10.66
C TYR A 510 -21.98 -20.00 -10.63
N PHE A 511 -22.71 -21.00 -11.13
CA PHE A 511 -24.18 -20.99 -11.19
C PHE A 511 -24.86 -20.61 -9.85
N PRO A 512 -24.51 -21.19 -8.69
CA PRO A 512 -25.19 -20.88 -7.44
C PRO A 512 -25.05 -19.40 -7.05
N LEU A 513 -23.85 -18.82 -7.22
CA LEU A 513 -23.58 -17.42 -6.95
C LEU A 513 -24.36 -16.50 -7.89
N VAL A 514 -24.29 -16.75 -9.19
CA VAL A 514 -24.95 -15.92 -10.23
C VAL A 514 -26.46 -15.94 -10.05
N SER A 515 -27.05 -17.13 -9.80
CA SER A 515 -28.48 -17.26 -9.54
C SER A 515 -28.92 -16.50 -8.28
N ALA A 516 -28.14 -16.57 -7.19
CA ALA A 516 -28.43 -15.87 -5.94
C ALA A 516 -28.33 -14.34 -6.09
N LEU A 517 -27.56 -13.84 -7.06
CA LEU A 517 -27.42 -12.41 -7.37
C LEU A 517 -28.39 -11.96 -8.48
N HIS A 518 -29.42 -12.75 -8.79
CA HIS A 518 -30.38 -12.51 -9.89
C HIS A 518 -29.69 -12.26 -11.24
N GLY A 519 -28.53 -12.91 -11.44
CA GLY A 519 -27.74 -12.83 -12.67
C GLY A 519 -28.28 -13.73 -13.75
N GLN A 520 -27.75 -13.57 -14.95
CA GLN A 520 -28.13 -14.35 -16.11
C GLN A 520 -27.13 -15.48 -16.34
N LEU A 521 -27.63 -16.71 -16.44
CA LEU A 521 -26.86 -17.86 -16.85
C LEU A 521 -27.14 -18.13 -18.35
N ILE A 522 -26.08 -18.14 -19.14
CA ILE A 522 -26.11 -18.46 -20.55
C ILE A 522 -25.41 -19.82 -20.73
N ARG A 523 -26.18 -20.85 -21.02
CA ARG A 523 -25.64 -22.19 -21.22
C ARG A 523 -25.34 -22.44 -22.70
N ILE A 524 -24.07 -22.62 -23.02
CA ILE A 524 -23.60 -22.95 -24.38
C ILE A 524 -23.35 -24.46 -24.42
N ALA A 525 -24.28 -25.18 -25.05
CA ALA A 525 -24.24 -26.63 -25.17
C ALA A 525 -24.87 -27.06 -26.48
N SER A 526 -24.50 -28.24 -27.02
CA SER A 526 -25.03 -28.72 -28.31
C SER A 526 -26.54 -28.92 -28.32
N ASN A 527 -27.16 -29.05 -27.16
CA ASN A 527 -28.61 -29.20 -26.95
C ASN A 527 -29.28 -27.94 -26.41
N SER A 528 -28.56 -26.80 -26.35
CA SER A 528 -29.11 -25.55 -25.86
C SER A 528 -29.91 -24.83 -26.92
N GLU A 529 -31.01 -24.16 -26.50
CA GLU A 529 -31.78 -23.21 -27.32
C GLU A 529 -31.14 -21.81 -27.31
N GLN A 530 -30.09 -21.62 -26.54
CA GLN A 530 -29.37 -20.33 -26.43
C GLN A 530 -28.19 -20.34 -27.41
N HIS A 531 -28.14 -19.32 -28.24
CA HIS A 531 -27.16 -19.23 -29.33
C HIS A 531 -26.42 -17.89 -29.27
N ILE A 532 -25.16 -17.92 -29.63
CA ILE A 532 -24.29 -16.74 -29.81
C ILE A 532 -23.69 -16.83 -31.21
N ASN A 533 -23.89 -15.81 -31.99
CA ASN A 533 -23.33 -15.69 -33.32
C ASN A 533 -21.90 -15.12 -33.26
N PRO A 534 -20.88 -15.87 -33.66
CA PRO A 534 -19.50 -15.34 -33.67
C PRO A 534 -19.28 -14.23 -34.70
N MET A 535 -20.24 -14.07 -35.63
CA MET A 535 -20.20 -13.00 -36.63
C MET A 535 -20.83 -11.68 -36.14
N ASP A 536 -21.34 -11.60 -34.92
CA ASP A 536 -21.96 -10.36 -34.43
C ASP A 536 -20.93 -9.22 -34.26
N ILE A 537 -21.33 -8.04 -34.69
CA ILE A 537 -20.64 -6.77 -34.42
C ILE A 537 -21.58 -5.80 -33.68
N ALA A 538 -21.03 -4.92 -32.85
CA ALA A 538 -21.82 -3.86 -32.26
C ALA A 538 -22.16 -2.79 -33.31
N ILE A 539 -23.43 -2.76 -33.77
CA ILE A 539 -23.89 -1.85 -34.81
C ILE A 539 -23.72 -0.38 -34.38
N ASP A 540 -23.95 -0.08 -33.10
CA ASP A 540 -23.77 1.27 -32.53
C ASP A 540 -22.29 1.71 -32.59
N ASP A 541 -21.34 0.83 -32.23
CA ASP A 541 -19.90 1.12 -32.33
C ASP A 541 -19.49 1.37 -33.77
N TYR A 542 -20.12 0.68 -34.73
CA TYR A 542 -19.90 0.88 -36.15
C TYR A 542 -20.38 2.28 -36.58
N MET A 543 -21.54 2.72 -36.12
CA MET A 543 -22.16 4.00 -36.52
C MET A 543 -21.39 5.22 -35.94
N PHE A 544 -20.78 5.09 -34.77
CA PHE A 544 -20.13 6.18 -34.01
C PHE A 544 -18.59 6.11 -33.95
N SER A 545 -17.97 4.97 -34.31
CA SER A 545 -16.54 4.75 -34.32
C SER A 545 -15.96 4.68 -35.73
N ASN A 546 -14.73 4.22 -35.90
CA ASN A 546 -14.12 3.96 -37.19
C ASN A 546 -14.58 2.59 -37.73
N PRO A 547 -15.46 2.55 -38.77
CA PRO A 547 -16.01 1.30 -39.33
C PRO A 547 -14.93 0.29 -39.76
N MET A 548 -13.83 0.79 -40.30
CA MET A 548 -12.70 -0.05 -40.73
C MET A 548 -12.01 -0.77 -39.57
N GLU A 549 -11.95 -0.14 -38.42
CA GLU A 549 -11.34 -0.72 -37.21
C GLU A 549 -12.24 -1.85 -36.65
N VAL A 550 -13.54 -1.67 -36.65
CA VAL A 550 -14.51 -2.70 -36.19
C VAL A 550 -14.41 -3.95 -37.06
N ILE A 551 -14.38 -3.78 -38.38
CA ILE A 551 -14.24 -4.90 -39.32
C ILE A 551 -12.88 -5.58 -39.17
N ALA A 552 -11.78 -4.81 -39.05
CA ALA A 552 -10.44 -5.36 -38.87
C ALA A 552 -10.35 -6.22 -37.59
N ASN A 553 -10.88 -5.72 -36.48
CA ASN A 553 -10.92 -6.47 -35.22
C ASN A 553 -11.74 -7.75 -35.32
N LYS A 554 -12.87 -7.71 -36.03
CA LYS A 554 -13.70 -8.87 -36.26
C LYS A 554 -13.01 -9.87 -37.21
N SER A 555 -12.26 -9.39 -38.19
CA SER A 555 -11.45 -10.25 -39.08
C SER A 555 -10.37 -10.99 -38.27
N ASP A 556 -9.63 -10.31 -37.39
CA ASP A 556 -8.62 -10.92 -36.52
C ASP A 556 -9.23 -12.02 -35.63
N PHE A 557 -10.42 -11.75 -35.07
CA PHE A 557 -11.16 -12.74 -34.30
C PHE A 557 -11.55 -13.96 -35.15
N LEU A 558 -12.11 -13.75 -36.31
CA LEU A 558 -12.57 -14.84 -37.19
C LEU A 558 -11.41 -15.68 -37.76
N ILE A 559 -10.26 -15.06 -38.03
CA ILE A 559 -9.02 -15.76 -38.36
C ILE A 559 -8.62 -16.67 -37.21
N SER A 560 -8.64 -16.16 -35.97
CA SER A 560 -8.31 -16.95 -34.78
C SER A 560 -9.30 -18.10 -34.55
N LEU A 561 -10.59 -17.87 -34.81
CA LEU A 561 -11.64 -18.87 -34.73
C LEU A 561 -11.44 -19.98 -35.79
N CYS A 562 -11.20 -19.60 -37.04
CA CYS A 562 -10.92 -20.53 -38.11
C CYS A 562 -9.66 -21.37 -37.85
N GLU A 563 -8.64 -20.79 -37.24
CA GLU A 563 -7.40 -21.51 -36.87
C GLU A 563 -7.64 -22.61 -35.84
N ILE A 564 -8.50 -22.35 -34.83
CA ILE A 564 -8.89 -23.40 -33.88
C ILE A 564 -9.72 -24.49 -34.57
N ILE A 565 -10.64 -24.11 -35.47
CA ILE A 565 -11.56 -25.03 -36.16
C ILE A 565 -10.78 -25.92 -37.14
N VAL A 566 -9.91 -25.35 -37.96
CA VAL A 566 -9.07 -26.06 -38.89
C VAL A 566 -8.10 -26.99 -38.17
N GLY A 567 -7.54 -26.54 -37.06
CA GLY A 567 -6.63 -27.32 -36.22
C GLY A 567 -5.34 -27.74 -36.93
N GLY A 568 -4.67 -28.74 -36.36
CA GLY A 568 -3.47 -29.33 -36.89
C GLY A 568 -2.16 -28.66 -36.46
N ARG A 569 -1.02 -29.27 -36.82
CA ARG A 569 0.31 -28.86 -36.33
C ARG A 569 0.76 -27.50 -36.86
N TYR A 570 0.25 -27.05 -37.98
CA TYR A 570 0.73 -25.87 -38.70
C TYR A 570 -0.30 -24.73 -38.76
N GLY A 571 -1.49 -24.92 -38.18
CA GLY A 571 -2.57 -23.91 -38.22
C GLY A 571 -2.99 -23.49 -39.63
N LEU A 572 -3.33 -22.23 -39.81
CA LEU A 572 -3.64 -21.60 -41.09
C LEU A 572 -2.35 -21.09 -41.77
N SER A 573 -2.26 -21.28 -43.09
CA SER A 573 -1.22 -20.65 -43.90
C SER A 573 -1.43 -19.12 -44.01
N ALA A 574 -0.40 -18.38 -44.44
CA ALA A 574 -0.51 -16.96 -44.66
C ALA A 574 -1.51 -16.63 -45.78
N GLU A 575 -1.61 -17.50 -46.80
CA GLU A 575 -2.58 -17.37 -47.90
C GLU A 575 -3.99 -17.57 -47.40
N GLU A 576 -4.27 -18.62 -46.61
CA GLU A 576 -5.59 -18.86 -46.00
C GLU A 576 -6.05 -17.71 -45.09
N ARG A 577 -5.16 -17.17 -44.29
CA ARG A 577 -5.46 -15.96 -43.46
C ARG A 577 -5.84 -14.76 -44.31
N SER A 578 -5.10 -14.52 -45.40
CA SER A 578 -5.40 -13.40 -46.31
C SER A 578 -6.74 -13.57 -47.02
N VAL A 579 -7.08 -14.80 -47.38
CA VAL A 579 -8.38 -15.11 -48.02
C VAL A 579 -9.53 -14.96 -47.04
N ILE A 580 -9.38 -15.43 -45.79
CA ILE A 580 -10.38 -15.21 -44.72
C ILE A 580 -10.62 -13.71 -44.50
N ASP A 581 -9.57 -12.91 -44.34
CA ASP A 581 -9.68 -11.46 -44.18
C ASP A 581 -10.45 -10.81 -45.33
N LYS A 582 -10.12 -11.18 -46.55
CA LYS A 582 -10.80 -10.67 -47.76
C LYS A 582 -12.30 -11.00 -47.77
N CYS A 583 -12.67 -12.27 -47.46
CA CYS A 583 -14.05 -12.72 -47.39
C CYS A 583 -14.81 -11.97 -46.27
N VAL A 584 -14.22 -11.83 -45.09
CA VAL A 584 -14.81 -11.10 -43.96
C VAL A 584 -15.07 -9.64 -44.33
N GLN A 585 -14.10 -8.95 -44.93
CA GLN A 585 -14.29 -7.57 -45.39
C GLN A 585 -15.42 -7.44 -46.41
N ARG A 586 -15.56 -8.41 -47.36
CA ARG A 586 -16.62 -8.44 -48.36
C ARG A 586 -17.99 -8.62 -47.73
N ILE A 587 -18.12 -9.57 -46.81
CA ILE A 587 -19.38 -9.89 -46.10
C ILE A 587 -19.88 -8.66 -45.35
N TYR A 588 -19.00 -8.04 -44.52
CA TYR A 588 -19.41 -6.88 -43.73
C TYR A 588 -19.64 -5.63 -44.57
N LYS A 589 -18.89 -5.44 -45.66
CA LYS A 589 -19.16 -4.36 -46.59
C LYS A 589 -20.57 -4.49 -47.18
N HIS A 590 -20.93 -5.67 -47.61
CA HIS A 590 -22.29 -5.95 -48.16
C HIS A 590 -23.36 -5.76 -47.06
N PHE A 591 -23.10 -6.26 -45.86
CA PHE A 591 -24.04 -6.11 -44.72
C PHE A 591 -24.31 -4.65 -44.41
N ILE A 592 -23.28 -3.81 -44.40
CA ILE A 592 -23.34 -2.39 -44.07
C ILE A 592 -24.07 -1.59 -45.16
N GLU A 593 -23.83 -1.91 -46.44
CA GLU A 593 -24.46 -1.23 -47.57
C GLU A 593 -25.99 -1.51 -47.68
N ASN A 594 -26.50 -2.56 -47.00
CA ASN A 594 -27.90 -3.03 -47.08
C ASN A 594 -28.71 -2.80 -45.76
N GLU A 595 -28.57 -1.65 -45.13
CA GLU A 595 -29.26 -1.31 -43.88
C GLU A 595 -28.99 -2.35 -42.76
N PRO A 596 -27.90 -2.21 -42.01
CA PRO A 596 -27.49 -3.16 -41.01
C PRO A 596 -28.49 -3.22 -39.84
N THR A 597 -29.03 -4.40 -39.62
CA THR A 597 -29.93 -4.70 -38.48
C THR A 597 -29.51 -6.02 -37.83
N GLU A 598 -29.87 -6.22 -36.58
CA GLU A 598 -29.54 -7.47 -35.85
C GLU A 598 -30.10 -8.71 -36.59
N ASP A 599 -31.29 -8.59 -37.20
CA ASP A 599 -31.92 -9.66 -37.95
C ASP A 599 -31.20 -10.01 -39.25
N LYS A 600 -30.36 -9.14 -39.77
CA LYS A 600 -29.61 -9.37 -41.05
C LYS A 600 -28.14 -9.71 -40.76
N MET A 601 -27.72 -9.79 -39.49
CA MET A 601 -26.32 -10.10 -39.14
C MET A 601 -25.79 -11.34 -39.84
N PRO A 602 -24.60 -11.32 -40.43
CA PRO A 602 -24.03 -12.50 -41.12
C PRO A 602 -23.88 -13.69 -40.17
N LEU A 603 -23.86 -14.88 -40.70
CA LEU A 603 -23.65 -16.15 -40.02
C LEU A 603 -22.36 -16.83 -40.52
N LEU A 604 -21.91 -17.88 -39.80
CA LEU A 604 -20.77 -18.69 -40.25
C LEU A 604 -21.01 -19.35 -41.62
N SER A 605 -22.26 -19.65 -41.94
CA SER A 605 -22.66 -20.12 -43.26
C SER A 605 -22.38 -19.11 -44.37
N ASP A 606 -22.46 -17.80 -44.09
CA ASP A 606 -22.10 -16.79 -45.07
C ASP A 606 -20.59 -16.74 -45.32
N LEU A 607 -19.79 -16.88 -44.25
CA LEU A 607 -18.34 -16.99 -44.35
C LEU A 607 -17.94 -18.27 -45.13
N GLN A 608 -18.55 -19.37 -44.81
CA GLN A 608 -18.28 -20.63 -45.49
C GLN A 608 -18.59 -20.52 -47.01
N ARG A 609 -19.70 -19.95 -47.40
CA ARG A 609 -20.08 -19.71 -48.77
C ARG A 609 -19.08 -18.86 -49.53
N GLU A 610 -18.67 -17.73 -48.96
CA GLU A 610 -17.67 -16.86 -49.56
C GLU A 610 -16.31 -17.55 -49.71
N LEU A 611 -15.91 -18.36 -48.72
CA LEU A 611 -14.67 -19.16 -48.80
C LEU A 611 -14.73 -20.21 -49.92
N HIS A 612 -15.89 -20.86 -50.19
CA HIS A 612 -16.04 -21.79 -51.30
C HIS A 612 -15.89 -21.11 -52.66
N GLU A 613 -16.24 -19.81 -52.76
CA GLU A 613 -16.09 -19.04 -54.01
C GLU A 613 -14.67 -18.60 -54.32
N GLU A 614 -13.77 -18.55 -53.31
CA GLU A 614 -12.36 -18.09 -53.46
C GLU A 614 -11.39 -19.19 -53.98
N GLY A 615 -11.86 -20.39 -54.25
CA GLY A 615 -11.09 -21.44 -54.89
C GLY A 615 -10.29 -22.38 -53.95
N GLU A 616 -9.26 -23.08 -54.49
CA GLU A 616 -8.60 -24.19 -53.81
C GLU A 616 -7.92 -23.81 -52.48
N VAL A 617 -7.40 -22.62 -52.37
CA VAL A 617 -6.70 -22.18 -51.14
C VAL A 617 -7.64 -22.11 -49.94
N ALA A 618 -8.90 -21.71 -50.16
CA ALA A 618 -9.89 -21.56 -49.09
C ALA A 618 -10.67 -22.87 -48.82
N LEU A 619 -10.63 -23.84 -49.69
CA LEU A 619 -11.43 -25.08 -49.59
C LEU A 619 -11.17 -25.86 -48.30
N ARG A 620 -9.93 -25.90 -47.83
CA ARG A 620 -9.59 -26.56 -46.57
C ARG A 620 -10.31 -25.92 -45.37
N VAL A 621 -10.36 -24.60 -45.32
CA VAL A 621 -11.04 -23.84 -44.29
C VAL A 621 -12.55 -24.01 -44.41
N ALA A 622 -13.11 -23.82 -45.60
CA ALA A 622 -14.52 -23.99 -45.91
C ALA A 622 -15.05 -25.38 -45.52
N ASN A 623 -14.29 -26.44 -45.89
CA ASN A 623 -14.63 -27.81 -45.52
C ASN A 623 -14.53 -28.08 -44.03
N SER A 624 -13.60 -27.43 -43.32
CA SER A 624 -13.49 -27.54 -41.86
C SER A 624 -14.65 -26.86 -41.16
N LEU A 625 -15.19 -25.81 -41.73
CA LEU A 625 -16.37 -25.09 -41.21
C LEU A 625 -17.65 -25.91 -41.40
N GLU A 626 -17.71 -26.91 -42.31
CA GLU A 626 -18.91 -27.70 -42.57
C GLU A 626 -19.50 -28.35 -41.33
N MET A 627 -18.67 -28.83 -40.42
CA MET A 627 -19.10 -29.40 -39.14
C MET A 627 -19.80 -28.38 -38.22
N PHE A 628 -19.45 -27.10 -38.34
CA PHE A 628 -20.00 -26.01 -37.55
C PHE A 628 -21.17 -25.31 -38.23
N VAL A 629 -21.35 -25.50 -39.54
CA VAL A 629 -22.43 -24.86 -40.31
C VAL A 629 -23.61 -25.81 -40.49
N ASN A 630 -23.38 -27.00 -41.09
CA ASN A 630 -24.41 -27.97 -41.38
C ASN A 630 -24.30 -29.28 -40.58
N GLY A 631 -23.17 -29.47 -39.88
CA GLY A 631 -22.87 -30.71 -39.15
C GLY A 631 -23.38 -30.69 -37.69
N SER A 632 -22.91 -31.65 -36.90
CA SER A 632 -23.35 -31.90 -35.54
C SER A 632 -22.94 -30.79 -34.53
N GLN A 633 -22.13 -29.81 -34.94
CA GLN A 633 -21.65 -28.73 -34.12
C GLN A 633 -22.14 -27.34 -34.58
N ASN A 634 -23.32 -27.27 -35.19
CA ASN A 634 -23.90 -26.05 -35.74
C ASN A 634 -24.39 -25.03 -34.70
N LEU A 635 -24.11 -25.29 -33.45
CA LEU A 635 -24.43 -24.42 -32.29
C LEU A 635 -24.13 -22.94 -32.54
N PHE A 636 -23.04 -22.64 -33.24
CA PHE A 636 -22.56 -21.28 -33.49
C PHE A 636 -23.00 -20.70 -34.84
N ASN A 637 -23.82 -21.42 -35.61
CA ASN A 637 -24.39 -20.97 -36.89
C ASN A 637 -25.85 -20.52 -36.75
N HIS A 638 -26.18 -19.89 -35.67
CA HIS A 638 -27.47 -19.31 -35.37
C HIS A 638 -27.34 -17.85 -34.97
N ARG A 639 -28.38 -17.07 -35.15
CA ARG A 639 -28.43 -15.69 -34.66
C ARG A 639 -28.43 -15.66 -33.15
N THR A 640 -27.78 -14.66 -32.59
CA THR A 640 -27.80 -14.45 -31.15
C THR A 640 -29.22 -14.21 -30.67
N ASN A 641 -29.69 -14.99 -29.71
CA ASN A 641 -31.04 -14.94 -29.16
C ASN A 641 -31.03 -14.76 -27.62
N ILE A 642 -29.89 -14.35 -27.07
CA ILE A 642 -29.70 -14.12 -25.63
C ILE A 642 -29.76 -12.65 -25.31
N ASP A 643 -30.37 -12.32 -24.18
CA ASP A 643 -30.34 -10.95 -23.64
C ASP A 643 -29.00 -10.72 -22.87
N MET A 644 -28.27 -9.72 -23.27
CA MET A 644 -26.99 -9.34 -22.66
C MET A 644 -27.12 -8.12 -21.76
N SER A 645 -28.33 -7.69 -21.40
CA SER A 645 -28.55 -6.46 -20.63
C SER A 645 -28.23 -6.59 -19.13
N ASN A 646 -28.24 -7.81 -18.60
CA ASN A 646 -28.00 -8.05 -17.16
C ASN A 646 -26.62 -7.59 -16.72
N ARG A 647 -26.55 -7.12 -15.48
CA ARG A 647 -25.31 -6.63 -14.86
C ARG A 647 -24.31 -7.75 -14.55
N ILE A 648 -24.81 -8.94 -14.21
CA ILE A 648 -23.98 -10.12 -13.96
C ILE A 648 -24.39 -11.25 -14.92
N ILE A 649 -23.45 -11.71 -15.73
CA ILE A 649 -23.66 -12.73 -16.75
C ILE A 649 -22.61 -13.82 -16.58
N CYS A 650 -23.06 -15.09 -16.60
CA CYS A 650 -22.19 -16.24 -16.60
C CYS A 650 -22.43 -17.09 -17.86
N PHE A 651 -21.38 -17.31 -18.62
CA PHE A 651 -21.35 -18.23 -19.73
C PHE A 651 -20.91 -19.61 -19.24
N ASP A 652 -21.85 -20.53 -19.07
CA ASP A 652 -21.60 -21.92 -18.73
C ASP A 652 -21.31 -22.71 -20.02
N ILE A 653 -20.06 -23.12 -20.17
CA ILE A 653 -19.57 -23.89 -21.31
C ILE A 653 -19.12 -25.31 -20.94
N LYS A 654 -19.52 -25.80 -19.78
CA LYS A 654 -19.14 -27.10 -19.21
C LYS A 654 -19.45 -28.28 -20.13
N GLU A 655 -20.62 -28.26 -20.74
CA GLU A 655 -21.12 -29.36 -21.60
C GLU A 655 -20.46 -29.39 -22.98
N LEU A 656 -19.62 -28.42 -23.33
CA LEU A 656 -18.85 -28.44 -24.56
C LEU A 656 -17.69 -29.45 -24.44
N GLY A 657 -17.48 -30.28 -25.48
CA GLY A 657 -16.30 -31.11 -25.56
C GLY A 657 -15.00 -30.29 -25.59
N ASN A 658 -13.86 -30.89 -25.21
CA ASN A 658 -12.58 -30.18 -25.02
C ASN A 658 -12.14 -29.30 -26.20
N GLN A 659 -12.42 -29.67 -27.45
CA GLN A 659 -12.13 -28.81 -28.61
C GLN A 659 -13.10 -27.64 -28.70
N LEU A 660 -14.40 -27.90 -28.48
CA LEU A 660 -15.43 -26.85 -28.49
C LEU A 660 -15.33 -25.87 -27.29
N LYS A 661 -14.78 -26.30 -26.16
CA LYS A 661 -14.53 -25.39 -25.03
C LYS A 661 -13.63 -24.23 -25.45
N LYS A 662 -12.56 -24.47 -26.20
CA LYS A 662 -11.67 -23.43 -26.71
C LYS A 662 -12.40 -22.45 -27.64
N VAL A 663 -13.21 -23.02 -28.57
CA VAL A 663 -14.05 -22.23 -29.50
C VAL A 663 -15.05 -21.39 -28.70
N GLY A 664 -15.75 -21.99 -27.74
CA GLY A 664 -16.70 -21.29 -26.87
C GLY A 664 -16.06 -20.17 -26.06
N MET A 665 -14.91 -20.43 -25.45
CA MET A 665 -14.16 -19.39 -24.69
C MET A 665 -13.75 -18.21 -25.58
N LEU A 666 -13.29 -18.48 -26.80
CA LEU A 666 -12.91 -17.42 -27.75
C LEU A 666 -14.12 -16.59 -28.17
N ILE A 667 -15.28 -17.22 -28.45
CA ILE A 667 -16.54 -16.53 -28.78
C ILE A 667 -17.02 -15.67 -27.59
N VAL A 668 -16.99 -16.23 -26.39
CA VAL A 668 -17.32 -15.46 -25.16
C VAL A 668 -16.41 -14.25 -25.03
N GLN A 669 -15.12 -14.40 -25.27
CA GLN A 669 -14.15 -13.29 -25.16
C GLN A 669 -14.45 -12.16 -26.17
N ASP A 670 -14.84 -12.49 -27.40
CA ASP A 670 -15.27 -11.51 -28.39
C ASP A 670 -16.60 -10.83 -27.99
N THR A 671 -17.54 -11.62 -27.49
CA THR A 671 -18.81 -11.09 -26.95
C THR A 671 -18.60 -10.11 -25.80
N VAL A 672 -17.67 -10.43 -24.88
CA VAL A 672 -17.29 -9.53 -23.77
C VAL A 672 -16.62 -8.26 -24.29
N TRP A 673 -15.82 -8.37 -25.34
CA TRP A 673 -15.22 -7.18 -25.97
C TRP A 673 -16.28 -6.21 -26.46
N ASN A 674 -17.34 -6.71 -27.13
CA ASN A 674 -18.46 -5.89 -27.56
C ASN A 674 -19.14 -5.18 -26.38
N ARG A 675 -19.29 -5.87 -25.22
CA ARG A 675 -19.85 -5.28 -24.00
C ARG A 675 -18.94 -4.20 -23.38
N VAL A 676 -17.63 -4.42 -23.37
CA VAL A 676 -16.64 -3.44 -22.89
C VAL A 676 -16.68 -2.18 -23.76
N SER A 677 -16.78 -2.34 -25.08
CA SER A 677 -16.90 -1.25 -26.04
C SER A 677 -18.15 -0.40 -25.77
N ALA A 678 -19.31 -1.04 -25.64
CA ALA A 678 -20.57 -0.37 -25.34
C ALA A 678 -20.57 0.35 -23.96
N ASN A 679 -19.89 -0.21 -22.96
CA ASN A 679 -19.79 0.37 -21.63
C ASN A 679 -18.81 1.55 -21.54
N ARG A 680 -17.85 1.64 -22.45
CA ARG A 680 -16.89 2.75 -22.52
C ARG A 680 -17.58 4.11 -22.60
N GLU A 681 -18.59 4.25 -23.48
CA GLU A 681 -19.35 5.48 -23.66
C GLU A 681 -20.12 5.86 -22.38
N LYS A 682 -20.62 4.85 -21.66
CA LYS A 682 -21.33 5.00 -20.39
C LYS A 682 -20.37 5.22 -19.21
N LYS A 683 -19.05 5.20 -19.42
CA LYS A 683 -18.00 5.27 -18.38
C LYS A 683 -18.17 4.19 -17.31
N LYS A 684 -18.68 3.03 -17.70
CA LYS A 684 -18.96 1.90 -16.81
C LYS A 684 -17.85 0.86 -16.95
N ILE A 685 -17.35 0.35 -15.83
CA ILE A 685 -16.33 -0.69 -15.80
C ILE A 685 -16.98 -2.04 -16.09
N THR A 686 -16.29 -2.87 -16.85
CA THR A 686 -16.67 -4.27 -17.11
C THR A 686 -15.58 -5.19 -16.56
N ARG A 687 -15.93 -6.02 -15.56
CA ARG A 687 -15.07 -7.04 -15.01
C ARG A 687 -15.30 -8.35 -15.73
N TYR A 688 -14.24 -8.96 -16.20
CA TYR A 688 -14.31 -10.21 -16.93
C TYR A 688 -13.46 -11.29 -16.25
N TYR A 689 -14.09 -12.33 -15.75
CA TYR A 689 -13.45 -13.46 -15.08
C TYR A 689 -13.40 -14.65 -16.02
N ILE A 690 -12.23 -15.19 -16.29
CA ILE A 690 -12.00 -16.31 -17.20
C ILE A 690 -11.43 -17.45 -16.38
N ASP A 691 -12.26 -18.45 -16.11
CA ASP A 691 -11.78 -19.66 -15.44
C ASP A 691 -11.07 -20.59 -16.44
N GLU A 692 -10.13 -21.39 -15.94
CA GLU A 692 -9.23 -22.26 -16.73
C GLU A 692 -8.57 -21.50 -17.92
N PHE A 693 -8.14 -20.27 -17.66
CA PHE A 693 -7.60 -19.34 -18.67
C PHE A 693 -6.48 -19.94 -19.53
N HIS A 694 -5.70 -20.90 -18.97
CA HIS A 694 -4.65 -21.59 -19.72
C HIS A 694 -5.15 -22.31 -21.00
N LEU A 695 -6.44 -22.63 -21.07
CA LEU A 695 -7.00 -23.27 -22.27
C LEU A 695 -6.93 -22.38 -23.52
N LEU A 696 -7.05 -21.04 -23.34
CA LEU A 696 -6.90 -20.06 -24.42
C LEU A 696 -5.45 -19.79 -24.80
N LEU A 697 -4.50 -20.18 -23.95
CA LEU A 697 -3.10 -19.82 -24.10
C LEU A 697 -2.24 -20.94 -24.69
N LYS A 698 -2.81 -22.12 -24.92
CA LYS A 698 -2.10 -23.30 -25.49
C LYS A 698 -1.76 -23.14 -26.94
N GLU A 699 -2.60 -22.45 -27.71
CA GLU A 699 -2.42 -22.23 -29.14
C GLU A 699 -1.87 -20.82 -29.37
N GLU A 700 -0.86 -20.65 -30.20
CA GLU A 700 -0.17 -19.39 -30.44
C GLU A 700 -1.12 -18.26 -30.85
N GLN A 701 -2.07 -18.52 -31.74
CA GLN A 701 -2.96 -17.51 -32.26
C GLN A 701 -4.00 -17.05 -31.23
N THR A 702 -4.58 -17.97 -30.46
CA THR A 702 -5.51 -17.62 -29.39
C THR A 702 -4.79 -16.89 -28.27
N ALA A 703 -3.53 -17.25 -27.98
CA ALA A 703 -2.70 -16.53 -27.03
C ALA A 703 -2.42 -15.10 -27.51
N LYS A 704 -2.09 -14.90 -28.78
CA LYS A 704 -1.93 -13.57 -29.40
C LYS A 704 -3.21 -12.74 -29.29
N TYR A 705 -4.34 -13.30 -29.70
CA TYR A 705 -5.63 -12.62 -29.62
C TYR A 705 -5.98 -12.25 -28.17
N SER A 706 -5.79 -13.17 -27.23
CA SER A 706 -6.03 -12.91 -25.80
C SER A 706 -5.10 -11.83 -25.25
N ALA A 707 -3.82 -11.84 -25.62
CA ALA A 707 -2.85 -10.83 -25.18
C ALA A 707 -3.18 -9.44 -25.73
N GLU A 708 -3.70 -9.37 -26.97
CA GLU A 708 -4.11 -8.10 -27.57
C GLU A 708 -5.36 -7.52 -26.89
N ILE A 709 -6.37 -8.36 -26.66
CA ILE A 709 -7.56 -7.97 -25.91
C ILE A 709 -7.16 -7.53 -24.48
N TRP A 710 -6.24 -8.24 -23.81
CA TRP A 710 -5.74 -7.89 -22.51
C TRP A 710 -5.14 -6.46 -22.43
N LYS A 711 -4.42 -6.06 -23.49
CA LYS A 711 -3.88 -4.70 -23.63
C LYS A 711 -4.97 -3.66 -23.93
N ARG A 712 -5.99 -4.06 -24.72
CA ARG A 712 -7.10 -3.16 -25.10
C ARG A 712 -8.05 -2.91 -23.95
N PHE A 713 -8.39 -3.91 -23.17
CA PHE A 713 -9.29 -3.82 -22.01
C PHE A 713 -8.91 -2.66 -21.09
N ARG A 714 -7.62 -2.52 -20.79
CA ARG A 714 -7.08 -1.42 -19.97
C ARG A 714 -7.52 -0.02 -20.46
N LYS A 715 -7.51 0.20 -21.78
CA LYS A 715 -7.84 1.51 -22.36
C LYS A 715 -9.35 1.77 -22.43
N TRP A 716 -10.15 0.73 -22.32
CA TRP A 716 -11.59 0.76 -22.58
C TRP A 716 -12.43 0.51 -21.32
N GLY A 717 -11.80 0.45 -20.14
CA GLY A 717 -12.51 0.25 -18.86
C GLY A 717 -12.85 -1.22 -18.58
N GLY A 718 -12.21 -2.16 -19.28
CA GLY A 718 -12.27 -3.57 -18.96
C GLY A 718 -11.26 -3.95 -17.88
N VAL A 719 -11.64 -4.86 -17.00
CA VAL A 719 -10.80 -5.43 -15.92
C VAL A 719 -10.81 -6.96 -16.03
N PRO A 720 -10.02 -7.54 -16.95
CA PRO A 720 -9.97 -8.99 -17.11
C PRO A 720 -9.19 -9.64 -15.96
N THR A 721 -9.61 -10.85 -15.61
CA THR A 721 -8.98 -11.68 -14.59
C THR A 721 -8.89 -13.11 -15.08
N GLY A 722 -7.67 -13.57 -15.35
CA GLY A 722 -7.39 -14.95 -15.72
C GLY A 722 -7.18 -15.82 -14.49
N ILE A 723 -7.89 -16.92 -14.41
CA ILE A 723 -7.80 -17.88 -13.31
C ILE A 723 -7.21 -19.16 -13.85
N THR A 724 -6.14 -19.66 -13.24
CA THR A 724 -5.51 -20.90 -13.69
C THR A 724 -4.81 -21.65 -12.58
N GLN A 725 -4.69 -22.93 -12.76
CA GLN A 725 -3.93 -23.82 -11.88
C GLN A 725 -2.56 -24.22 -12.46
N ASN A 726 -2.27 -23.85 -13.69
CA ASN A 726 -1.05 -24.25 -14.38
C ASN A 726 -0.27 -23.01 -14.85
N VAL A 727 0.74 -22.61 -14.05
CA VAL A 727 1.58 -21.44 -14.34
C VAL A 727 2.57 -21.76 -15.46
N LYS A 728 3.04 -23.00 -15.56
CA LYS A 728 4.01 -23.41 -16.58
C LYS A 728 3.44 -23.23 -18.00
N ASP A 729 2.15 -23.56 -18.20
CA ASP A 729 1.49 -23.33 -19.48
C ASP A 729 1.32 -21.83 -19.78
N LEU A 730 1.18 -20.99 -18.75
CA LEU A 730 1.11 -19.53 -18.88
C LEU A 730 2.40 -18.89 -19.40
N LEU A 731 3.56 -19.51 -19.20
CA LEU A 731 4.86 -18.91 -19.51
C LEU A 731 5.55 -19.62 -20.68
N SER A 732 4.79 -20.38 -21.44
CA SER A 732 5.31 -21.16 -22.58
C SER A 732 5.59 -20.34 -23.84
N SER A 733 5.05 -19.11 -23.95
CA SER A 733 5.24 -18.24 -25.12
C SER A 733 5.45 -16.76 -24.73
N GLN A 734 6.05 -16.00 -25.63
CA GLN A 734 6.31 -14.56 -25.46
C GLN A 734 5.00 -13.75 -25.39
N GLU A 735 3.94 -14.21 -26.05
CA GLU A 735 2.60 -13.58 -26.02
C GLU A 735 2.01 -13.65 -24.62
N VAL A 736 2.23 -14.76 -23.94
CA VAL A 736 1.72 -14.97 -22.58
C VAL A 736 2.54 -14.21 -21.56
N GLU A 737 3.86 -14.06 -21.75
CA GLU A 737 4.67 -13.14 -20.94
C GLU A 737 4.10 -11.71 -20.98
N ASN A 738 3.63 -11.26 -22.13
CA ASN A 738 2.97 -9.97 -22.27
C ASN A 738 1.70 -9.84 -21.42
N ILE A 739 0.97 -10.92 -21.14
CA ILE A 739 -0.20 -10.91 -20.25
C ILE A 739 0.24 -10.66 -18.80
N PHE A 740 1.31 -11.33 -18.35
CA PHE A 740 1.89 -11.09 -17.04
C PHE A 740 2.38 -9.65 -16.86
N ASP A 741 3.12 -9.12 -17.83
CA ASP A 741 3.67 -7.77 -17.83
C ASP A 741 2.58 -6.69 -17.84
N ASN A 742 1.41 -7.03 -18.38
CA ASN A 742 0.23 -6.15 -18.39
C ASN A 742 -0.77 -6.48 -17.28
N SER A 743 -0.36 -7.15 -16.21
CA SER A 743 -1.18 -7.49 -15.05
C SER A 743 -0.51 -6.98 -13.77
N ASP A 744 -0.96 -5.84 -13.26
CA ASP A 744 -0.42 -5.28 -12.01
C ASP A 744 -1.04 -5.92 -10.76
N PHE A 745 -2.02 -6.82 -10.96
CA PHE A 745 -2.66 -7.58 -9.89
C PHE A 745 -2.41 -9.07 -10.07
N VAL A 746 -1.75 -9.70 -9.10
CA VAL A 746 -1.55 -11.16 -9.09
C VAL A 746 -1.86 -11.71 -7.69
N TYR A 747 -2.82 -12.63 -7.63
CA TYR A 747 -3.24 -13.28 -6.40
C TYR A 747 -2.78 -14.74 -6.43
N MET A 748 -1.76 -15.04 -5.63
CA MET A 748 -1.08 -16.33 -5.63
C MET A 748 -1.46 -17.11 -4.37
N LEU A 749 -2.12 -18.22 -4.55
CA LEU A 749 -2.37 -19.24 -3.54
C LEU A 749 -1.25 -20.29 -3.58
N ASN A 750 -1.44 -21.44 -2.90
CA ASN A 750 -0.46 -22.52 -2.94
C ASN A 750 -0.05 -22.91 -4.37
N GLN A 751 1.26 -23.05 -4.62
CA GLN A 751 1.82 -23.33 -5.93
C GLN A 751 2.50 -24.71 -5.99
N ALA A 752 2.45 -25.36 -7.15
CA ALA A 752 3.20 -26.58 -7.41
C ALA A 752 4.73 -26.31 -7.46
N ALA A 753 5.54 -27.29 -7.11
CA ALA A 753 6.99 -27.12 -7.02
C ALA A 753 7.63 -26.60 -8.32
N GLY A 754 7.17 -27.10 -9.50
CA GLY A 754 7.70 -26.65 -10.78
C GLY A 754 7.30 -25.24 -11.21
N ASP A 755 6.24 -24.69 -10.63
CA ASP A 755 5.73 -23.34 -10.94
C ASP A 755 6.40 -22.26 -10.08
N ARG A 756 6.91 -22.66 -8.91
CA ARG A 756 7.49 -21.71 -7.92
C ARG A 756 8.71 -20.98 -8.45
N ASP A 757 9.63 -21.73 -9.04
CA ASP A 757 10.89 -21.17 -9.56
C ASP A 757 10.63 -20.17 -10.70
N ILE A 758 9.66 -20.50 -11.55
CA ILE A 758 9.23 -19.65 -12.65
C ILE A 758 8.59 -18.35 -12.12
N LEU A 759 7.69 -18.47 -11.13
CA LEU A 759 7.06 -17.31 -10.50
C LEU A 759 8.07 -16.45 -9.73
N ALA A 760 9.03 -17.08 -9.03
CA ALA A 760 10.09 -16.37 -8.32
C ALA A 760 10.92 -15.51 -9.29
N GLU A 761 11.31 -16.06 -10.43
CA GLU A 761 12.08 -15.34 -11.45
C GLU A 761 11.28 -14.20 -12.08
N LYS A 762 10.05 -14.48 -12.55
CA LYS A 762 9.22 -13.49 -13.28
C LYS A 762 8.67 -12.37 -12.43
N LEU A 763 8.33 -12.64 -11.18
CA LEU A 763 7.76 -11.64 -10.26
C LEU A 763 8.77 -11.10 -9.27
N HIS A 764 10.05 -11.52 -9.37
CA HIS A 764 11.12 -11.16 -8.44
C HIS A 764 10.74 -11.45 -6.99
N ILE A 765 10.23 -12.67 -6.74
CA ILE A 765 9.78 -13.11 -5.41
C ILE A 765 10.96 -13.72 -4.67
N SER A 766 11.26 -13.21 -3.47
CA SER A 766 12.33 -13.73 -2.62
C SER A 766 12.02 -15.15 -2.11
N LYS A 767 13.05 -15.88 -1.66
CA LYS A 767 12.89 -17.21 -1.03
C LYS A 767 12.01 -17.13 0.23
N GLU A 768 12.11 -16.04 0.97
CA GLU A 768 11.28 -15.81 2.16
C GLU A 768 9.82 -15.58 1.79
N GLN A 769 9.55 -14.81 0.75
CA GLN A 769 8.21 -14.60 0.22
C GLN A 769 7.61 -15.89 -0.36
N MET A 770 8.42 -16.72 -1.04
CA MET A 770 7.96 -18.00 -1.60
C MET A 770 7.44 -18.98 -0.54
N LYS A 771 7.85 -18.86 0.72
CA LYS A 771 7.31 -19.69 1.82
C LYS A 771 5.80 -19.57 1.97
N TYR A 772 5.23 -18.39 1.66
CA TYR A 772 3.78 -18.13 1.78
C TYR A 772 2.93 -18.76 0.68
N VAL A 773 3.53 -19.23 -0.41
CA VAL A 773 2.87 -19.99 -1.49
C VAL A 773 3.38 -21.42 -1.59
N THR A 774 4.18 -21.87 -0.60
CA THR A 774 4.74 -23.20 -0.50
C THR A 774 4.09 -23.93 0.65
N ASN A 775 3.30 -24.96 0.37
CA ASN A 775 2.56 -25.74 1.37
C ASN A 775 1.61 -24.87 2.24
N SER A 776 1.13 -23.78 1.69
CA SER A 776 0.15 -22.92 2.34
C SER A 776 -1.24 -23.57 2.35
N GLY A 777 -2.01 -23.25 3.39
CA GLY A 777 -3.40 -23.72 3.52
C GLY A 777 -4.35 -23.02 2.54
N PRO A 778 -5.59 -23.53 2.39
CA PRO A 778 -6.60 -22.85 1.57
C PRO A 778 -6.84 -21.42 2.06
N GLY A 779 -6.83 -20.45 1.13
CA GLY A 779 -7.00 -19.04 1.44
C GLY A 779 -5.75 -18.37 2.01
N GLU A 780 -4.59 -18.97 1.91
CA GLU A 780 -3.30 -18.40 2.29
C GLU A 780 -2.41 -18.25 1.06
N GLY A 781 -1.64 -17.13 0.99
CA GLY A 781 -0.82 -16.90 -0.17
C GLY A 781 -0.12 -15.53 -0.21
N LEU A 782 0.20 -15.09 -1.42
CA LEU A 782 0.78 -13.78 -1.71
C LEU A 782 -0.11 -12.99 -2.65
N ILE A 783 -0.28 -11.71 -2.39
CA ILE A 783 -0.95 -10.75 -3.27
C ILE A 783 0.06 -9.72 -3.77
N ARG A 784 0.13 -9.55 -5.10
CA ARG A 784 0.83 -8.45 -5.75
C ARG A 784 -0.18 -7.40 -6.19
N TYR A 785 0.05 -6.17 -5.82
CA TYR A 785 -0.71 -5.00 -6.25
C TYR A 785 0.29 -3.90 -6.67
N ASP A 786 0.46 -3.69 -7.95
CA ASP A 786 1.55 -2.89 -8.54
C ASP A 786 2.92 -3.42 -8.07
N LYS A 787 3.65 -2.61 -7.30
CA LYS A 787 4.96 -2.95 -6.71
C LYS A 787 4.86 -3.50 -5.28
N VAL A 788 3.66 -3.56 -4.73
CA VAL A 788 3.45 -4.06 -3.36
C VAL A 788 3.20 -5.56 -3.42
N LEU A 789 4.01 -6.34 -2.72
CA LEU A 789 3.84 -7.78 -2.55
C LEU A 789 3.64 -8.07 -1.06
N LEU A 790 2.52 -8.71 -0.71
CA LEU A 790 2.12 -8.95 0.68
C LEU A 790 1.69 -10.41 0.88
N PRO A 791 2.08 -11.05 1.99
CA PRO A 791 1.48 -12.31 2.39
C PRO A 791 0.10 -12.08 3.01
N PHE A 792 -0.85 -12.93 2.66
CA PHE A 792 -2.21 -12.82 3.17
C PHE A 792 -2.75 -14.13 3.70
N THR A 793 -3.73 -14.02 4.60
CA THR A 793 -4.62 -15.10 5.00
C THR A 793 -6.06 -14.62 4.90
N ASP A 794 -6.91 -15.40 4.23
CA ASP A 794 -8.34 -15.14 4.06
C ASP A 794 -9.16 -16.32 4.60
N LYS A 795 -9.33 -16.35 5.92
CA LYS A 795 -10.22 -17.31 6.60
C LYS A 795 -11.59 -16.65 6.74
N PHE A 796 -12.50 -17.03 5.85
CA PHE A 796 -13.87 -16.52 5.87
C PHE A 796 -14.74 -17.30 6.87
N PRO A 797 -15.65 -16.63 7.62
CA PRO A 797 -16.55 -17.33 8.56
C PRO A 797 -17.49 -18.29 7.82
N GLN A 798 -17.54 -19.55 8.26
CA GLN A 798 -18.30 -20.62 7.57
C GLN A 798 -19.81 -20.56 7.85
N ASP A 799 -20.22 -19.87 8.90
CA ASP A 799 -21.60 -19.73 9.36
C ASP A 799 -22.39 -18.63 8.63
N THR A 800 -21.75 -17.93 7.66
CA THR A 800 -22.35 -16.81 6.94
C THR A 800 -23.08 -17.25 5.67
N GLN A 801 -24.10 -16.46 5.27
CA GLN A 801 -24.79 -16.64 3.99
C GLN A 801 -23.80 -16.48 2.84
N MET A 802 -22.90 -15.50 2.93
CA MET A 802 -21.86 -15.29 1.94
C MET A 802 -20.97 -16.51 1.73
N TYR A 803 -20.54 -17.18 2.81
CA TYR A 803 -19.71 -18.38 2.68
C TYR A 803 -20.42 -19.47 1.88
N ARG A 804 -21.72 -19.69 2.11
CA ARG A 804 -22.54 -20.68 1.39
C ARG A 804 -22.67 -20.38 -0.10
N LEU A 805 -22.70 -19.11 -0.49
CA LEU A 805 -22.72 -18.68 -1.89
C LEU A 805 -21.36 -18.89 -2.59
N MET A 806 -20.27 -18.86 -1.85
CA MET A 806 -18.92 -18.89 -2.41
C MET A 806 -18.29 -20.28 -2.37
N THR A 807 -18.68 -21.13 -1.41
CA THR A 807 -18.09 -22.47 -1.27
C THR A 807 -18.40 -23.38 -2.45
N THR A 808 -17.43 -24.20 -2.85
CA THR A 808 -17.58 -25.29 -3.84
C THR A 808 -17.47 -26.65 -3.18
N ARG A 809 -17.30 -26.71 -1.86
CA ARG A 809 -17.13 -27.97 -1.14
C ARG A 809 -18.50 -28.64 -0.90
N PRO A 810 -18.72 -29.87 -1.39
CA PRO A 810 -19.99 -30.56 -1.18
C PRO A 810 -20.36 -30.73 0.30
N ALA A 811 -19.37 -30.90 1.19
CA ALA A 811 -19.59 -31.05 2.62
C ALA A 811 -20.11 -29.77 3.31
N ASP A 812 -19.87 -28.60 2.71
CA ASP A 812 -20.31 -27.31 3.26
C ASP A 812 -21.66 -26.86 2.67
N LEU A 813 -22.17 -27.58 1.64
CA LEU A 813 -23.44 -27.32 0.97
C LEU A 813 -24.57 -28.25 1.49
N ALA A 814 -24.23 -29.28 2.26
CA ALA A 814 -25.16 -30.18 2.94
C ALA A 814 -25.57 -29.57 4.27
#